data_c9602f05093fde82256f724ad508935d
#
_entry.id   c9602f05093fde82256f724ad508935d
#
_cell.length_a   1.000
_cell.length_b   1.000
_cell.length_c   1.000
_cell.angle_alpha   90.00
_cell.angle_beta   90.00
_cell.angle_gamma   90.00
#
_symmetry.space_group_name_H-M   'P 1'
#
loop_
_entity.id
_entity.type
_entity.pdbx_description
1 polymer ?
#
loop_
_entity_poly.entity_id
_entity_poly.type
_entity_poly.pdbx_seq_one_letter_code
_entity_poly.pdbx_strand_id
1 'polypeptide(L)'
;MKRRNFIKSCTLGAAATLDGSIVAVPEVASSAPAAPDERTYTRHAGSPSLYPVDAPGKQWAHFEAQGYTKPVCGVVYRRDDDVPHGMPLGGVATGCIDIDTDGTFGFCTLFNSGVPTRGPMQYGFLGLSSEGRTWILSSRPLAGIESARQIHYWGHYPIVDVEYELDAPLSVGMRAWSPFIPGDARTSNIPGAVFEVHVRNLTSQPRKATLAFSFPGPTQAEAQISATSLRNQRYFGFSVNEPVAEGLISPLRDTAQNGELTSLTVTAPATRTGYTIGAIGEKQVRFGGGLWVDGYDYVTGQHFSKISNHLQRFAPNDLDSAISVDVDLAPKEDRAIRFVLTWYSPLWKGDKSNVFSRMYTMDWSGPLAAAKSLAQNHASLLKRVIAWQEVLYGEQSLPDYLRDTLINIFHLITKTGFWAVAKPPLPSWVREDDGLFGMSESPRECPQIECLPCSFYGNIPLVYFFPELARSTLRAYKGYQYADGGPPWIFGGITAGEVDGAVTSDGADMASPSPGYQSTMNGANYLGMFDRYWQCTGDPEILKDFYASIKKAVIYTVNLNPGPEGLISVPAGDRNPLMAHGTPGALLEWFEGNGWFGMTPHVGGIHLAMFRMAERMAVKMNDTEFASQCRQWIETGSKIMEAKLWNGNSYLCYSEPAINKRSDLVFAFQLDGEWMTRYHGLPGVFQKDRVPVTLKTIETRNMALNKYGAANFAHSDGKPVEGVAYGTYGYFVPEICMLSATYIYNGQRDLGLRLLRGCMEAMAVKHGNQWVQPNVVSGDTGTRIYGSDYYQNMILWSLPAALAEQDLSQACAAGSLVDRIIKAGKAPSVA
;
A
#
# COMPACT_ATOMS: atom_id res chain seq x y z
N MET A 1 -7.89 -0.39 -27.41
CA MET A 1 -7.12 0.88 -27.50
C MET A 1 -5.70 0.59 -27.05
N LYS A 2 -4.68 0.93 -27.84
CA LYS A 2 -3.28 0.68 -27.48
C LYS A 2 -2.94 1.53 -26.24
N ARG A 3 -2.09 1.06 -25.30
CA ARG A 3 -1.58 1.80 -24.14
C ARG A 3 -1.13 3.22 -24.50
N ARG A 4 -0.63 3.40 -25.71
CA ARG A 4 -0.29 4.68 -26.32
C ARG A 4 -1.44 5.69 -26.37
N ASN A 5 -2.70 5.23 -26.44
CA ASN A 5 -3.87 6.12 -26.47
C ASN A 5 -4.37 6.45 -25.05
N PHE A 6 -4.06 5.61 -24.04
CA PHE A 6 -4.35 5.91 -22.67
C PHE A 6 -3.48 7.06 -22.15
N ILE A 7 -2.18 7.00 -22.42
CA ILE A 7 -1.26 8.11 -22.10
C ILE A 7 -1.65 9.39 -22.85
N LYS A 8 -2.09 9.30 -24.12
CA LYS A 8 -2.62 10.44 -24.85
C LYS A 8 -3.97 10.94 -24.33
N SER A 9 -4.81 10.08 -23.77
CA SER A 9 -6.09 10.51 -23.17
C SER A 9 -5.92 11.28 -21.87
N CYS A 10 -4.88 10.98 -21.11
CA CYS A 10 -4.53 11.76 -19.90
C CYS A 10 -3.98 13.17 -20.25
N THR A 11 -3.38 13.34 -21.45
CA THR A 11 -2.89 14.64 -21.92
C THR A 11 -3.95 15.50 -22.61
N LEU A 12 -5.07 14.92 -23.05
CA LEU A 12 -6.11 15.63 -23.82
C LEU A 12 -7.27 16.19 -22.96
N GLY A 13 -7.25 15.99 -21.67
CA GLY A 13 -8.30 16.48 -20.75
C GLY A 13 -8.18 17.94 -20.32
N ALA A 14 -7.15 18.68 -20.73
CA ALA A 14 -6.86 20.03 -20.26
C ALA A 14 -6.88 21.14 -21.34
N ALA A 15 -7.46 20.88 -22.52
CA ALA A 15 -7.61 21.91 -23.55
C ALA A 15 -9.05 22.39 -23.65
N ALA A 16 -9.50 23.18 -22.67
CA ALA A 16 -10.63 24.09 -22.81
C ALA A 16 -10.06 25.48 -23.14
N THR A 17 -10.30 25.92 -24.33
CA THR A 17 -10.01 27.27 -24.81
C THR A 17 -10.62 28.32 -23.89
N LEU A 18 -9.79 29.17 -23.31
CA LEU A 18 -10.22 30.44 -22.71
C LEU A 18 -9.70 31.60 -23.57
N ASP A 19 -10.63 32.39 -24.01
CA ASP A 19 -10.45 33.62 -24.76
C ASP A 19 -9.72 34.70 -23.95
N GLY A 20 -8.90 35.47 -24.61
CA GLY A 20 -7.92 36.35 -23.98
C GLY A 20 -8.54 37.52 -23.23
N SER A 21 -8.20 37.67 -21.96
CA SER A 21 -8.16 38.96 -21.26
C SER A 21 -7.02 38.90 -20.26
N ILE A 22 -5.96 39.65 -20.51
CA ILE A 22 -4.84 39.85 -19.60
C ILE A 22 -5.33 40.66 -18.40
N VAL A 23 -5.62 40.02 -17.28
CA VAL A 23 -5.78 40.65 -15.99
C VAL A 23 -4.47 40.42 -15.23
N ALA A 24 -3.81 41.52 -14.86
CA ALA A 24 -2.62 41.51 -14.02
C ALA A 24 -2.96 40.79 -12.69
N VAL A 25 -2.27 39.71 -12.41
CA VAL A 25 -2.36 38.98 -11.15
C VAL A 25 -1.50 39.72 -10.14
N PRO A 26 -2.03 40.09 -8.96
CA PRO A 26 -1.21 40.67 -7.91
C PRO A 26 -0.23 39.58 -7.40
N GLU A 27 1.02 39.99 -7.16
CA GLU A 27 2.02 39.17 -6.46
C GLU A 27 1.42 38.63 -5.15
N VAL A 28 1.07 37.37 -5.14
CA VAL A 28 0.74 36.66 -3.90
C VAL A 28 2.06 36.45 -3.16
N ALA A 29 2.28 37.25 -2.14
CA ALA A 29 3.36 37.03 -1.19
C ALA A 29 3.31 35.58 -0.74
N SER A 30 4.39 34.84 -0.99
CA SER A 30 4.61 33.50 -0.48
C SER A 30 4.56 33.52 1.05
N SER A 31 3.39 33.27 1.64
CA SER A 31 3.33 33.01 3.07
C SER A 31 4.12 31.73 3.32
N ALA A 32 5.18 31.83 4.10
CA ALA A 32 5.87 30.67 4.66
C ALA A 32 4.81 29.74 5.29
N PRO A 33 4.96 28.41 5.15
CA PRO A 33 4.05 27.47 5.81
C PRO A 33 4.02 27.83 7.30
N ALA A 34 2.81 27.89 7.88
CA ALA A 34 2.63 28.12 9.30
C ALA A 34 3.50 27.14 10.07
N ALA A 35 4.17 27.61 11.12
CA ALA A 35 4.91 26.76 12.02
C ALA A 35 3.98 25.63 12.51
N PRO A 36 4.47 24.37 12.65
CA PRO A 36 3.66 23.28 13.13
C PRO A 36 3.06 23.67 14.49
N ASP A 37 1.77 23.36 14.69
CA ASP A 37 1.13 23.55 15.98
C ASP A 37 1.75 22.52 16.96
N GLU A 38 2.68 22.99 17.77
CA GLU A 38 3.36 22.15 18.79
C GLU A 38 2.44 21.80 19.97
N ARG A 39 1.18 22.28 19.95
CA ARG A 39 0.22 22.03 21.02
C ARG A 39 -0.19 20.56 21.05
N THR A 40 -0.13 19.96 22.21
CA THR A 40 -0.73 18.66 22.47
C THR A 40 -2.18 18.83 22.92
N TYR A 41 -3.12 18.26 22.17
CA TYR A 41 -4.53 18.22 22.53
C TYR A 41 -4.77 17.10 23.55
N THR A 42 -5.33 17.46 24.68
CA THR A 42 -5.57 16.54 25.79
C THR A 42 -7.01 16.06 25.80
N ARG A 43 -7.22 14.84 26.25
CA ARG A 43 -8.55 14.35 26.59
C ARG A 43 -9.02 15.11 27.83
N HIS A 44 -10.14 15.83 27.72
CA HIS A 44 -10.67 16.55 28.90
C HIS A 44 -10.94 15.58 30.06
N ALA A 45 -10.58 15.98 31.27
CA ALA A 45 -10.82 15.18 32.49
C ALA A 45 -12.30 14.80 32.56
N GLY A 46 -12.60 13.52 32.53
CA GLY A 46 -13.98 12.99 32.53
C GLY A 46 -14.61 12.87 31.13
N SER A 47 -13.87 13.18 30.04
CA SER A 47 -14.31 12.82 28.68
C SER A 47 -13.99 11.36 28.40
N PRO A 48 -14.98 10.54 28.07
CA PRO A 48 -14.76 9.14 27.75
C PRO A 48 -14.33 8.89 26.30
N SER A 49 -14.09 9.94 25.48
CA SER A 49 -13.73 9.80 24.07
C SER A 49 -12.40 9.05 23.88
N LEU A 50 -12.25 8.37 22.75
CA LEU A 50 -11.03 7.65 22.39
C LEU A 50 -9.85 8.60 22.20
N TYR A 51 -10.11 9.81 21.69
CA TYR A 51 -9.16 10.90 21.54
C TYR A 51 -9.90 12.25 21.52
N PRO A 52 -9.23 13.42 21.63
CA PRO A 52 -9.87 14.73 21.65
C PRO A 52 -10.56 15.06 20.33
N VAL A 53 -11.88 15.27 20.37
CA VAL A 53 -12.67 15.63 19.18
C VAL A 53 -12.47 17.08 18.72
N ASP A 54 -11.87 17.93 19.57
CA ASP A 54 -11.47 19.31 19.28
C ASP A 54 -10.08 19.40 18.62
N ALA A 55 -9.38 18.29 18.45
CA ALA A 55 -8.17 18.26 17.65
C ALA A 55 -8.44 18.79 16.23
N PRO A 56 -7.53 19.59 15.66
CA PRO A 56 -7.77 20.19 14.34
C PRO A 56 -7.85 19.15 13.24
N GLY A 57 -8.79 19.32 12.31
CA GLY A 57 -8.92 18.45 11.14
C GLY A 57 -7.91 18.80 10.04
N LYS A 58 -7.59 17.81 9.20
CA LYS A 58 -6.73 17.93 8.01
C LYS A 58 -5.38 18.62 8.24
N GLN A 59 -4.75 18.29 9.35
CA GLN A 59 -3.35 18.64 9.64
C GLN A 59 -2.77 17.63 10.62
N TRP A 60 -1.45 17.47 10.63
CA TRP A 60 -0.81 16.70 11.69
C TRP A 60 -0.92 17.42 13.01
N ALA A 61 -1.43 16.73 14.01
CA ALA A 61 -1.59 17.23 15.36
C ALA A 61 -1.10 16.22 16.39
N HIS A 62 -0.67 16.69 17.55
CA HIS A 62 -0.35 15.88 18.72
C HIS A 62 -1.56 15.80 19.63
N PHE A 63 -1.92 14.61 20.07
CA PHE A 63 -3.03 14.42 21.00
C PHE A 63 -2.87 13.17 21.84
N GLU A 64 -3.57 13.16 23.00
CA GLU A 64 -3.70 11.98 23.82
C GLU A 64 -4.71 11.02 23.23
N ALA A 65 -4.40 9.71 23.16
CA ALA A 65 -5.31 8.70 22.67
C ALA A 65 -5.43 7.54 23.67
N GLN A 66 -6.60 6.93 23.74
CA GLN A 66 -6.87 5.83 24.66
C GLN A 66 -6.00 4.62 24.32
N GLY A 67 -5.35 4.06 25.35
CA GLY A 67 -4.46 2.90 25.24
C GLY A 67 -3.00 3.23 24.97
N TYR A 68 -2.67 4.49 24.64
CA TYR A 68 -1.29 4.95 24.47
C TYR A 68 -0.78 5.59 25.76
N THR A 69 0.51 5.40 26.06
CA THR A 69 1.17 5.93 27.24
C THR A 69 1.69 7.36 27.06
N LYS A 70 1.84 7.79 25.82
CA LYS A 70 2.31 9.12 25.42
C LYS A 70 1.42 9.68 24.33
N PRO A 71 1.42 11.01 24.12
CA PRO A 71 0.74 11.60 22.98
C PRO A 71 1.20 10.99 21.66
N VAL A 72 0.25 10.82 20.76
CA VAL A 72 0.45 10.36 19.40
C VAL A 72 0.44 11.55 18.44
N CYS A 73 0.79 11.33 17.19
CA CYS A 73 0.58 12.30 16.12
C CYS A 73 -0.21 11.67 14.98
N GLY A 74 -1.04 12.46 14.31
CA GLY A 74 -1.82 11.97 13.18
C GLY A 74 -2.71 13.05 12.58
N VAL A 75 -3.40 12.69 11.50
CA VAL A 75 -4.39 13.53 10.83
C VAL A 75 -5.78 13.04 11.19
N VAL A 76 -6.60 13.91 11.77
CA VAL A 76 -8.02 13.64 12.02
C VAL A 76 -8.83 14.14 10.82
N TYR A 77 -9.65 13.28 10.24
CA TYR A 77 -10.59 13.65 9.18
C TYR A 77 -11.99 13.80 9.71
N ARG A 78 -12.77 14.64 9.04
CA ARG A 78 -14.17 14.92 9.36
C ARG A 78 -15.07 14.64 8.17
N ARG A 79 -16.36 14.57 8.39
CA ARG A 79 -17.39 14.32 7.38
C ARG A 79 -17.22 15.11 6.08
N ASP A 80 -16.87 16.39 6.20
CA ASP A 80 -16.80 17.31 5.05
C ASP A 80 -15.42 17.32 4.38
N ASP A 81 -14.50 16.50 4.86
CA ASP A 81 -13.19 16.31 4.27
C ASP A 81 -13.28 15.37 3.07
N ASP A 82 -12.71 15.79 1.94
CA ASP A 82 -12.61 14.97 0.74
C ASP A 82 -11.52 13.90 0.95
N VAL A 83 -11.94 12.73 1.39
CA VAL A 83 -11.08 11.55 1.58
C VAL A 83 -11.61 10.43 0.69
N PRO A 84 -10.91 10.08 -0.38
CA PRO A 84 -11.42 9.15 -1.38
C PRO A 84 -11.69 7.74 -0.86
N HIS A 85 -10.87 7.26 0.09
CA HIS A 85 -10.97 5.93 0.69
C HIS A 85 -10.52 5.96 2.13
N GLY A 86 -11.15 5.11 2.94
CA GLY A 86 -10.77 4.89 4.32
C GLY A 86 -9.64 3.87 4.51
N MET A 87 -9.28 3.62 5.76
CA MET A 87 -8.23 2.69 6.14
C MET A 87 -8.72 1.23 6.03
N PRO A 88 -7.94 0.32 5.43
CA PRO A 88 -8.30 -1.08 5.35
C PRO A 88 -8.13 -1.79 6.70
N LEU A 89 -9.07 -2.64 7.04
CA LEU A 89 -8.97 -3.66 8.07
C LEU A 89 -8.70 -5.02 7.43
N GLY A 90 -7.72 -5.73 7.94
CA GLY A 90 -7.29 -7.05 7.46
C GLY A 90 -5.86 -7.33 7.88
N GLY A 91 -5.49 -8.60 7.81
CA GLY A 91 -4.12 -9.06 8.05
C GLY A 91 -3.31 -9.16 6.75
N VAL A 92 -2.05 -9.56 6.90
CA VAL A 92 -1.16 -9.82 5.75
C VAL A 92 -1.76 -10.89 4.85
N ALA A 93 -2.03 -10.57 3.59
CA ALA A 93 -2.55 -11.46 2.55
C ALA A 93 -3.89 -12.16 2.91
N THR A 94 -4.69 -11.57 3.78
CA THR A 94 -6.01 -12.14 4.14
C THR A 94 -7.17 -11.57 3.34
N GLY A 95 -6.92 -10.55 2.52
CA GLY A 95 -7.90 -9.62 2.04
C GLY A 95 -8.23 -8.56 3.09
N CYS A 96 -8.92 -7.52 2.70
CA CYS A 96 -9.28 -6.40 3.58
C CYS A 96 -10.64 -5.81 3.27
N ILE A 97 -11.15 -5.00 4.20
CA ILE A 97 -12.33 -4.17 4.04
C ILE A 97 -12.02 -2.76 4.55
N ASP A 98 -12.24 -1.76 3.72
CA ASP A 98 -12.00 -0.38 4.10
C ASP A 98 -13.12 0.12 5.02
N ILE A 99 -12.74 0.88 6.06
CA ILE A 99 -13.66 1.69 6.84
C ILE A 99 -13.52 3.12 6.35
N ASP A 100 -14.51 3.60 5.63
CA ASP A 100 -14.50 4.95 5.07
C ASP A 100 -14.71 6.02 6.14
N THR A 101 -14.25 7.24 5.88
CA THR A 101 -14.33 8.35 6.83
C THR A 101 -15.75 8.83 7.12
N ASP A 102 -16.72 8.35 6.35
CA ASP A 102 -18.15 8.56 6.60
C ASP A 102 -18.79 7.48 7.49
N GLY A 103 -18.01 6.52 8.00
CA GLY A 103 -18.46 5.43 8.87
C GLY A 103 -19.09 4.25 8.13
N THR A 104 -18.87 4.12 6.82
CA THR A 104 -19.35 2.98 6.02
C THR A 104 -18.24 2.00 5.67
N PHE A 105 -18.61 0.78 5.26
CA PHE A 105 -17.69 -0.09 4.54
C PHE A 105 -17.44 0.43 3.13
N GLY A 106 -16.17 0.56 2.74
CA GLY A 106 -15.71 1.02 1.45
C GLY A 106 -15.38 -0.13 0.48
N PHE A 107 -14.12 -0.23 0.07
CA PHE A 107 -13.64 -1.32 -0.78
C PHE A 107 -13.42 -2.61 0.00
N CYS A 108 -13.61 -3.75 -0.68
CA CYS A 108 -13.52 -5.08 -0.07
C CYS A 108 -12.79 -6.06 -0.99
N THR A 109 -11.85 -6.81 -0.42
CA THR A 109 -11.12 -7.91 -1.08
C THR A 109 -11.18 -9.22 -0.27
N LEU A 110 -12.16 -9.37 0.64
CA LEU A 110 -12.24 -10.49 1.58
C LEU A 110 -12.53 -11.84 0.90
N PHE A 111 -13.34 -11.84 -0.14
CA PHE A 111 -13.91 -13.06 -0.73
C PHE A 111 -13.54 -13.17 -2.20
N ASN A 112 -12.51 -13.93 -2.52
CA ASN A 112 -12.13 -14.25 -3.91
C ASN A 112 -11.98 -13.01 -4.85
N SER A 113 -11.97 -11.83 -4.28
CA SER A 113 -11.95 -10.55 -4.98
C SER A 113 -10.62 -9.82 -4.75
N GLY A 114 -9.52 -10.57 -4.73
CA GLY A 114 -8.20 -9.96 -4.61
C GLY A 114 -7.98 -8.88 -5.65
N VAL A 115 -8.41 -9.16 -6.89
CA VAL A 115 -8.35 -8.23 -8.02
C VAL A 115 -9.47 -8.58 -8.98
N PRO A 116 -10.28 -7.61 -9.35
CA PRO A 116 -10.45 -6.29 -8.78
C PRO A 116 -11.18 -6.33 -7.44
N THR A 117 -11.17 -5.22 -6.75
CA THR A 117 -11.84 -5.03 -5.47
C THR A 117 -13.34 -4.81 -5.65
N ARG A 118 -14.16 -5.24 -4.69
CA ARG A 118 -15.57 -4.88 -4.59
C ARG A 118 -15.74 -3.53 -3.90
N GLY A 119 -16.58 -2.68 -4.40
CA GLY A 119 -16.92 -1.39 -3.80
C GLY A 119 -16.58 -0.17 -4.65
N PRO A 120 -16.69 1.06 -4.08
CA PRO A 120 -17.04 1.33 -2.68
C PRO A 120 -18.45 0.87 -2.35
N MET A 121 -18.59 0.08 -1.30
CA MET A 121 -19.91 -0.50 -0.95
C MET A 121 -20.84 0.53 -0.35
N GLN A 122 -20.30 1.55 0.33
CA GLN A 122 -21.06 2.59 1.02
C GLN A 122 -22.09 2.00 2.01
N TYR A 123 -21.71 0.90 2.65
CA TYR A 123 -22.56 0.09 3.51
C TYR A 123 -22.39 0.52 4.96
N GLY A 124 -23.39 1.21 5.52
CA GLY A 124 -23.42 1.51 6.95
C GLY A 124 -23.66 0.24 7.76
N PHE A 125 -22.75 -0.08 8.65
CA PHE A 125 -22.70 -1.39 9.29
C PHE A 125 -23.06 -1.38 10.78
N LEU A 126 -23.06 -0.20 11.42
CA LEU A 126 -23.42 -0.05 12.83
C LEU A 126 -24.70 0.75 13.02
N GLY A 127 -25.59 0.27 13.86
CA GLY A 127 -26.81 0.96 14.29
C GLY A 127 -26.94 1.00 15.81
N LEU A 128 -27.41 2.14 16.33
CA LEU A 128 -27.74 2.33 17.74
C LEU A 128 -29.23 2.62 17.89
N SER A 129 -29.92 1.95 18.79
CA SER A 129 -31.28 2.30 19.19
C SER A 129 -31.35 2.60 20.68
N SER A 130 -32.03 3.66 21.07
CA SER A 130 -32.30 4.01 22.46
C SER A 130 -33.57 4.85 22.55
N GLU A 131 -34.44 4.57 23.55
CA GLU A 131 -35.66 5.34 23.81
C GLU A 131 -36.59 5.53 22.62
N GLY A 132 -36.68 4.51 21.76
CA GLY A 132 -37.57 4.52 20.56
C GLY A 132 -37.01 5.28 19.37
N ARG A 133 -35.82 5.86 19.47
CA ARG A 133 -35.08 6.46 18.35
C ARG A 133 -33.99 5.52 17.89
N THR A 134 -33.61 5.61 16.61
CA THR A 134 -32.53 4.80 16.02
C THR A 134 -31.64 5.65 15.15
N TRP A 135 -30.34 5.45 15.27
CA TRP A 135 -29.28 6.11 14.52
C TRP A 135 -28.46 5.08 13.75
N ILE A 136 -28.16 5.39 12.49
CA ILE A 136 -27.03 4.76 11.81
C ILE A 136 -25.73 5.47 12.23
N LEU A 137 -24.71 4.71 12.62
CA LEU A 137 -23.39 5.25 12.97
C LEU A 137 -22.55 5.52 11.72
N SER A 138 -23.07 6.39 10.89
CA SER A 138 -22.51 6.88 9.65
C SER A 138 -23.01 8.31 9.43
N SER A 139 -22.22 9.12 8.75
CA SER A 139 -22.66 10.45 8.33
C SER A 139 -23.52 10.45 7.06
N ARG A 140 -23.65 9.28 6.42
CA ARG A 140 -24.56 9.12 5.27
C ARG A 140 -25.99 9.02 5.75
N PRO A 141 -26.89 9.88 5.25
CA PRO A 141 -28.28 9.82 5.65
C PRO A 141 -28.97 8.58 5.06
N LEU A 142 -29.79 7.92 5.86
CA LEU A 142 -30.70 6.87 5.42
C LEU A 142 -32.14 7.32 5.64
N ALA A 143 -33.03 7.00 4.69
CA ALA A 143 -34.44 7.34 4.83
C ALA A 143 -35.06 6.62 6.05
N GLY A 144 -35.72 7.38 6.93
CA GLY A 144 -36.48 6.86 8.06
C GLY A 144 -35.71 6.59 9.35
N ILE A 145 -34.41 6.90 9.41
CA ILE A 145 -33.63 6.90 10.64
C ILE A 145 -32.67 8.11 10.68
N GLU A 146 -32.14 8.39 11.85
CA GLU A 146 -31.19 9.45 12.06
C GLU A 146 -29.75 8.97 11.72
N SER A 147 -28.87 9.89 11.32
CA SER A 147 -27.46 9.63 11.06
C SER A 147 -26.59 10.49 11.98
N ALA A 148 -25.30 10.17 12.06
CA ALA A 148 -24.35 11.01 12.75
C ALA A 148 -24.27 12.39 12.10
N ARG A 149 -24.27 13.44 12.91
CA ARG A 149 -24.12 14.83 12.45
C ARG A 149 -22.72 15.10 11.97
N GLN A 150 -21.75 14.57 12.67
CA GLN A 150 -20.33 14.65 12.39
C GLN A 150 -19.66 13.34 12.77
N ILE A 151 -18.56 13.03 12.08
CA ILE A 151 -17.65 11.96 12.39
C ILE A 151 -16.26 12.56 12.52
N HIS A 152 -15.58 12.22 13.60
CA HIS A 152 -14.16 12.46 13.78
C HIS A 152 -13.46 11.11 13.55
N TYR A 153 -12.58 11.04 12.57
CA TYR A 153 -11.97 9.81 12.11
C TYR A 153 -10.45 9.92 12.17
N TRP A 154 -9.83 9.02 12.90
CA TRP A 154 -8.39 8.89 12.97
C TRP A 154 -7.97 7.47 12.60
N GLY A 155 -7.39 7.32 11.40
CA GLY A 155 -6.79 6.07 10.96
C GLY A 155 -5.29 6.06 11.26
N HIS A 156 -4.84 5.01 11.93
CA HIS A 156 -3.45 4.77 12.29
C HIS A 156 -3.16 3.28 12.20
N TYR A 157 -2.98 2.83 10.97
CA TYR A 157 -2.94 1.42 10.60
C TYR A 157 -2.21 0.52 11.63
N PRO A 158 -2.78 -0.61 12.07
CA PRO A 158 -4.02 -1.25 11.64
C PRO A 158 -5.25 -0.93 12.50
N ILE A 159 -5.31 0.25 13.08
CA ILE A 159 -6.40 0.71 13.95
C ILE A 159 -7.12 1.89 13.31
N VAL A 160 -8.44 1.90 13.43
CA VAL A 160 -9.32 3.04 13.12
C VAL A 160 -10.05 3.43 14.38
N ASP A 161 -9.88 4.66 14.83
CA ASP A 161 -10.65 5.27 15.90
C ASP A 161 -11.63 6.29 15.34
N VAL A 162 -12.89 6.16 15.72
CA VAL A 162 -13.99 7.02 15.25
C VAL A 162 -14.79 7.52 16.44
N GLU A 163 -15.05 8.82 16.51
CA GLU A 163 -16.00 9.41 17.42
C GLU A 163 -17.20 9.96 16.62
N TYR A 164 -18.42 9.62 17.05
CA TYR A 164 -19.65 9.99 16.38
C TYR A 164 -20.38 11.11 17.14
N GLU A 165 -20.73 12.19 16.48
CA GLU A 165 -21.62 13.21 17.03
C GLU A 165 -23.07 12.85 16.71
N LEU A 166 -23.83 12.45 17.74
CA LEU A 166 -25.22 12.06 17.62
C LEU A 166 -26.13 13.07 18.34
N ASP A 167 -27.36 13.26 17.86
CA ASP A 167 -28.43 13.91 18.62
C ASP A 167 -29.08 12.90 19.56
N ALA A 168 -28.32 12.37 20.48
CA ALA A 168 -28.71 11.29 21.37
C ALA A 168 -28.30 11.58 22.82
N PRO A 169 -28.97 10.99 23.83
CA PRO A 169 -28.53 11.04 25.21
C PRO A 169 -27.29 10.17 25.48
N LEU A 170 -26.84 9.45 24.46
CA LEU A 170 -25.68 8.59 24.46
C LEU A 170 -24.61 9.16 23.54
N SER A 171 -23.33 8.96 23.88
CA SER A 171 -22.21 9.19 22.99
C SER A 171 -21.64 7.87 22.56
N VAL A 172 -21.10 7.80 21.33
CA VAL A 172 -20.52 6.59 20.76
C VAL A 172 -19.17 6.86 20.18
N GLY A 173 -18.22 5.98 20.50
CA GLY A 173 -16.93 5.88 19.80
C GLY A 173 -16.70 4.44 19.36
N MET A 174 -15.91 4.23 18.31
CA MET A 174 -15.54 2.91 17.82
C MET A 174 -14.04 2.83 17.61
N ARG A 175 -13.41 1.79 18.14
CA ARG A 175 -12.08 1.33 17.74
C ARG A 175 -12.22 0.06 16.95
N ALA A 176 -11.88 0.10 15.67
CA ALA A 176 -11.82 -1.09 14.82
C ALA A 176 -10.36 -1.41 14.47
N TRP A 177 -9.97 -2.68 14.51
CA TRP A 177 -8.59 -3.06 14.27
C TRP A 177 -8.45 -4.50 13.81
N SER A 178 -7.33 -4.80 13.12
CA SER A 178 -6.91 -6.14 12.73
C SER A 178 -5.52 -6.45 13.27
N PRO A 179 -5.16 -7.72 13.49
CA PRO A 179 -3.80 -8.08 13.86
C PRO A 179 -2.82 -7.77 12.73
N PHE A 180 -1.88 -6.87 12.98
CA PHE A 180 -0.74 -6.60 12.11
C PHE A 180 0.46 -6.33 13.02
N ILE A 181 1.41 -7.27 13.03
CA ILE A 181 2.51 -7.29 14.00
C ILE A 181 3.83 -7.44 13.25
N PRO A 182 4.59 -6.35 13.08
CA PRO A 182 5.93 -6.41 12.50
C PRO A 182 6.79 -7.48 13.19
N GLY A 183 7.39 -8.36 12.40
CA GLY A 183 8.18 -9.50 12.89
C GLY A 183 7.38 -10.78 13.18
N ASP A 184 6.08 -10.82 12.84
CA ASP A 184 5.23 -11.99 13.08
C ASP A 184 4.18 -12.14 11.96
N ALA A 185 4.59 -12.65 10.79
CA ALA A 185 3.73 -12.78 9.63
C ALA A 185 2.55 -13.74 9.87
N ARG A 186 2.74 -14.80 10.67
CA ARG A 186 1.67 -15.77 10.94
C ARG A 186 0.56 -15.18 11.78
N THR A 187 0.87 -14.46 12.85
CA THR A 187 -0.13 -13.74 13.65
C THR A 187 -0.78 -12.64 12.81
N SER A 188 -0.03 -11.98 11.95
CA SER A 188 -0.55 -10.97 11.01
C SER A 188 -1.37 -11.56 9.86
N ASN A 189 -1.39 -12.88 9.66
CA ASN A 189 -2.20 -13.58 8.66
C ASN A 189 -3.56 -14.09 9.22
N ILE A 190 -4.03 -13.57 10.35
CA ILE A 190 -5.35 -13.87 10.90
C ILE A 190 -6.43 -13.15 10.06
N PRO A 191 -7.37 -13.88 9.42
CA PRO A 191 -8.39 -13.28 8.56
C PRO A 191 -9.55 -12.72 9.39
N GLY A 192 -9.36 -11.55 10.02
CA GLY A 192 -10.40 -10.99 10.88
C GLY A 192 -10.07 -9.61 11.43
N ALA A 193 -11.12 -9.00 12.03
CA ALA A 193 -11.09 -7.71 12.69
C ALA A 193 -11.94 -7.72 13.95
N VAL A 194 -11.60 -6.85 14.90
CA VAL A 194 -12.38 -6.59 16.12
C VAL A 194 -12.88 -5.15 16.07
N PHE A 195 -14.15 -4.96 16.41
CA PHE A 195 -14.81 -3.67 16.49
C PHE A 195 -15.23 -3.44 17.95
N GLU A 196 -14.49 -2.61 18.66
CA GLU A 196 -14.79 -2.23 20.02
C GLU A 196 -15.60 -0.94 20.01
N VAL A 197 -16.90 -1.05 20.32
CA VAL A 197 -17.84 0.08 20.29
C VAL A 197 -18.13 0.52 21.71
N HIS A 198 -17.70 1.73 22.05
CA HIS A 198 -17.94 2.38 23.33
C HIS A 198 -19.29 3.10 23.30
N VAL A 199 -20.24 2.65 24.11
CA VAL A 199 -21.53 3.32 24.30
C VAL A 199 -21.53 3.97 25.68
N ARG A 200 -21.70 5.29 25.71
CA ARG A 200 -21.51 6.11 26.90
C ARG A 200 -22.79 6.83 27.29
N ASN A 201 -23.27 6.58 28.48
CA ASN A 201 -24.46 7.29 29.00
C ASN A 201 -24.05 8.66 29.55
N LEU A 202 -24.39 9.72 28.84
CA LEU A 202 -24.03 11.09 29.23
C LEU A 202 -24.96 11.67 30.32
N THR A 203 -26.05 10.94 30.68
CA THR A 203 -27.10 11.44 31.56
C THR A 203 -26.88 10.96 33.02
N SER A 204 -27.70 11.53 33.94
CA SER A 204 -27.77 11.11 35.35
C SER A 204 -28.81 10.01 35.59
N GLN A 205 -29.45 9.47 34.56
CA GLN A 205 -30.44 8.41 34.61
C GLN A 205 -29.94 7.15 33.92
N PRO A 206 -30.31 5.94 34.38
CA PRO A 206 -30.04 4.71 33.65
C PRO A 206 -30.65 4.76 32.23
N ARG A 207 -29.98 4.15 31.24
CA ARG A 207 -30.42 4.08 29.88
C ARG A 207 -30.34 2.65 29.34
N LYS A 208 -31.27 2.35 28.43
CA LYS A 208 -31.22 1.11 27.66
C LYS A 208 -30.88 1.44 26.20
N ALA A 209 -30.03 0.62 25.63
CA ALA A 209 -29.68 0.74 24.24
C ALA A 209 -29.60 -0.64 23.56
N THR A 210 -29.77 -0.66 22.25
CA THR A 210 -29.46 -1.80 21.41
C THR A 210 -28.42 -1.36 20.39
N LEU A 211 -27.32 -2.07 20.34
CA LEU A 211 -26.30 -1.89 19.32
C LEU A 211 -26.38 -3.04 18.31
N ALA A 212 -26.40 -2.73 17.01
CA ALA A 212 -26.44 -3.74 15.96
C ALA A 212 -25.25 -3.57 15.00
N PHE A 213 -24.67 -4.71 14.59
CA PHE A 213 -23.65 -4.80 13.56
C PHE A 213 -24.19 -5.64 12.41
N SER A 214 -24.11 -5.10 11.18
CA SER A 214 -24.58 -5.76 9.96
C SER A 214 -23.42 -5.97 8.99
N PHE A 215 -23.34 -7.15 8.37
CA PHE A 215 -22.31 -7.50 7.42
C PHE A 215 -22.91 -8.06 6.13
N PRO A 216 -22.48 -7.56 4.95
CA PRO A 216 -23.07 -7.97 3.67
C PRO A 216 -22.66 -9.37 3.21
N GLY A 217 -21.65 -9.98 3.84
CA GLY A 217 -21.13 -11.27 3.39
C GLY A 217 -20.53 -11.27 1.98
N PRO A 218 -20.18 -12.44 1.43
CA PRO A 218 -19.79 -12.58 0.04
C PRO A 218 -21.02 -12.41 -0.89
N THR A 219 -20.78 -11.96 -2.11
CA THR A 219 -21.78 -12.09 -3.18
C THR A 219 -21.97 -13.57 -3.56
N GLN A 220 -23.05 -13.89 -4.27
CA GLN A 220 -23.27 -15.25 -4.77
C GLN A 220 -22.12 -15.74 -5.66
N ALA A 221 -21.57 -14.87 -6.49
CA ALA A 221 -20.43 -15.18 -7.35
C ALA A 221 -19.13 -15.39 -6.57
N GLU A 222 -18.80 -14.52 -5.60
CA GLU A 222 -17.66 -14.70 -4.70
C GLU A 222 -17.74 -16.02 -3.92
N ALA A 223 -18.92 -16.38 -3.44
CA ALA A 223 -19.18 -17.61 -2.72
C ALA A 223 -19.00 -18.88 -3.58
N GLN A 224 -19.16 -18.77 -4.90
CA GLN A 224 -18.93 -19.87 -5.85
C GLN A 224 -17.50 -19.95 -6.36
N ILE A 225 -16.64 -18.98 -6.04
CA ILE A 225 -15.29 -18.84 -6.64
C ILE A 225 -15.38 -18.74 -8.17
N SER A 226 -16.52 -18.35 -8.70
CA SER A 226 -16.76 -18.18 -10.13
C SER A 226 -16.41 -16.79 -10.61
N ALA A 227 -16.15 -15.89 -9.66
CA ALA A 227 -16.05 -14.49 -9.94
C ALA A 227 -14.63 -13.97 -9.80
N THR A 228 -14.24 -13.33 -10.82
CA THR A 228 -13.54 -12.07 -10.74
C THR A 228 -14.61 -10.99 -10.70
N SER A 229 -14.69 -10.25 -9.64
CA SER A 229 -15.71 -9.22 -9.47
C SER A 229 -15.33 -7.92 -10.21
N LEU A 230 -15.12 -8.00 -11.52
CA LEU A 230 -14.78 -6.86 -12.37
C LEU A 230 -16.05 -6.10 -12.76
N ARG A 231 -16.70 -5.47 -11.80
CA ARG A 231 -17.83 -4.58 -12.10
C ARG A 231 -17.35 -3.34 -12.84
N ASN A 232 -17.55 -3.30 -14.18
CA ASN A 232 -17.41 -2.09 -15.00
C ASN A 232 -16.12 -1.28 -14.78
N GLN A 233 -15.05 -1.91 -14.30
CA GLN A 233 -13.76 -1.24 -14.17
C GLN A 233 -13.04 -1.27 -15.50
N ARG A 234 -12.40 -0.18 -15.84
CA ARG A 234 -11.55 -0.08 -17.01
C ARG A 234 -10.10 -0.27 -16.58
N TYR A 235 -9.53 -1.42 -16.94
CA TYR A 235 -8.09 -1.62 -16.87
C TYR A 235 -7.45 -1.12 -18.15
N PHE A 236 -6.52 -0.20 -18.06
CA PHE A 236 -5.87 0.38 -19.23
C PHE A 236 -6.83 0.76 -20.37
N GLY A 237 -8.06 1.14 -20.05
CA GLY A 237 -9.08 1.50 -21.02
C GLY A 237 -9.97 0.34 -21.52
N PHE A 238 -9.83 -0.87 -20.97
CA PHE A 238 -10.64 -2.03 -21.32
C PHE A 238 -11.83 -2.22 -20.37
N SER A 239 -12.99 -2.58 -20.93
CA SER A 239 -14.14 -3.03 -20.14
C SER A 239 -14.04 -4.54 -19.92
N VAL A 240 -14.19 -4.98 -18.70
CA VAL A 240 -14.22 -6.40 -18.34
C VAL A 240 -15.64 -6.77 -17.94
N ASN A 241 -16.14 -7.91 -18.45
CA ASN A 241 -17.48 -8.40 -18.13
C ASN A 241 -17.55 -8.98 -16.72
N GLU A 242 -18.64 -8.69 -16.01
CA GLU A 242 -18.92 -9.31 -14.72
C GLU A 242 -19.17 -10.81 -14.87
N PRO A 243 -18.56 -11.67 -14.05
CA PRO A 243 -18.96 -13.05 -13.96
C PRO A 243 -20.33 -13.17 -13.31
N VAL A 244 -21.16 -13.99 -13.89
CA VAL A 244 -22.51 -14.27 -13.39
C VAL A 244 -22.45 -15.56 -12.55
N ALA A 245 -23.07 -15.53 -11.38
CA ALA A 245 -23.20 -16.72 -10.55
C ALA A 245 -24.00 -17.81 -11.27
N GLU A 246 -23.48 -19.05 -11.26
CA GLU A 246 -24.17 -20.20 -11.80
C GLU A 246 -25.21 -20.72 -10.77
N GLY A 247 -26.40 -20.10 -10.75
CA GLY A 247 -27.43 -20.41 -9.79
C GLY A 247 -27.27 -19.75 -8.41
N LEU A 248 -28.13 -20.09 -7.48
CA LEU A 248 -28.12 -19.52 -6.14
C LEU A 248 -27.61 -20.56 -5.11
N ILE A 249 -26.74 -20.12 -4.22
CA ILE A 249 -26.28 -20.91 -3.07
C ILE A 249 -27.24 -20.67 -1.91
N SER A 250 -27.65 -21.74 -1.25
CA SER A 250 -28.25 -21.67 0.09
C SER A 250 -27.15 -21.89 1.13
N PRO A 251 -26.74 -20.85 1.87
CA PRO A 251 -25.66 -20.97 2.84
C PRO A 251 -26.09 -21.80 4.07
N LEU A 252 -25.11 -22.47 4.67
CA LEU A 252 -25.24 -23.02 6.02
C LEU A 252 -25.08 -21.88 7.03
N ARG A 253 -25.94 -21.88 8.04
CA ARG A 253 -25.91 -20.93 9.16
C ARG A 253 -25.86 -21.71 10.47
N ASP A 254 -24.85 -21.42 11.28
CA ASP A 254 -24.65 -22.09 12.57
C ASP A 254 -24.41 -21.04 13.66
N THR A 255 -25.19 -21.10 14.72
CA THR A 255 -25.03 -20.27 15.90
C THR A 255 -24.32 -21.04 17.00
N ALA A 256 -23.36 -20.45 17.64
CA ALA A 256 -22.57 -21.11 18.65
C ALA A 256 -22.23 -20.15 19.81
N GLN A 257 -22.19 -20.71 21.03
CA GLN A 257 -21.57 -20.07 22.18
C GLN A 257 -20.31 -20.86 22.56
N ASN A 258 -19.15 -20.20 22.47
CA ASN A 258 -17.86 -20.81 22.72
C ASN A 258 -17.06 -19.94 23.70
N GLY A 259 -17.09 -20.28 24.98
CA GLY A 259 -16.51 -19.47 26.05
C GLY A 259 -17.18 -18.09 26.10
N GLU A 260 -16.39 -17.03 25.85
CA GLU A 260 -16.91 -15.65 25.82
C GLU A 260 -17.48 -15.24 24.45
N LEU A 261 -17.32 -16.05 23.40
CA LEU A 261 -17.79 -15.72 22.07
C LEU A 261 -19.19 -16.30 21.81
N THR A 262 -20.15 -15.41 21.57
CA THR A 262 -21.47 -15.76 21.01
C THR A 262 -21.48 -15.35 19.54
N SER A 263 -21.71 -16.30 18.61
CA SER A 263 -21.43 -16.07 17.18
C SER A 263 -22.43 -16.75 16.26
N LEU A 264 -22.52 -16.19 15.03
CA LEU A 264 -23.15 -16.77 13.85
C LEU A 264 -22.08 -16.98 12.78
N THR A 265 -22.01 -18.20 12.24
CA THR A 265 -21.21 -18.54 11.09
C THR A 265 -22.08 -18.75 9.86
N VAL A 266 -21.73 -18.12 8.75
CA VAL A 266 -22.39 -18.27 7.43
C VAL A 266 -21.37 -18.82 6.46
N THR A 267 -21.69 -19.94 5.78
CA THR A 267 -20.72 -20.64 4.92
C THR A 267 -21.39 -21.20 3.67
N ALA A 268 -20.80 -20.97 2.51
CA ALA A 268 -21.15 -21.65 1.26
C ALA A 268 -20.67 -23.10 1.32
N PRO A 269 -21.56 -24.13 1.14
CA PRO A 269 -21.22 -25.53 1.40
C PRO A 269 -20.08 -26.07 0.52
N ALA A 270 -20.11 -25.76 -0.78
CA ALA A 270 -19.17 -26.32 -1.76
C ALA A 270 -17.76 -25.74 -1.66
N THR A 271 -17.65 -24.44 -1.50
CA THR A 271 -16.38 -23.70 -1.52
C THR A 271 -15.80 -23.44 -0.14
N ARG A 272 -16.64 -23.58 0.89
CA ARG A 272 -16.34 -23.20 2.27
C ARG A 272 -16.07 -21.70 2.46
N THR A 273 -16.37 -20.90 1.43
CA THR A 273 -16.31 -19.44 1.52
C THR A 273 -17.37 -18.95 2.48
N GLY A 274 -17.01 -18.07 3.41
CA GLY A 274 -17.95 -17.57 4.41
C GLY A 274 -17.30 -16.69 5.46
N TYR A 275 -18.01 -16.46 6.55
CA TYR A 275 -17.55 -15.58 7.64
C TYR A 275 -18.21 -15.97 8.97
N THR A 276 -17.66 -15.44 10.04
CA THR A 276 -18.27 -15.48 11.37
C THR A 276 -18.40 -14.06 11.89
N ILE A 277 -19.60 -13.68 12.34
CA ILE A 277 -19.81 -12.49 13.17
C ILE A 277 -20.17 -12.92 14.57
N GLY A 278 -19.70 -12.18 15.59
CA GLY A 278 -19.96 -12.53 16.99
C GLY A 278 -19.78 -11.36 17.91
N ALA A 279 -20.20 -11.54 19.16
CA ALA A 279 -19.95 -10.63 20.26
C ALA A 279 -19.13 -11.32 21.36
N ILE A 280 -18.13 -10.61 21.89
CA ILE A 280 -17.22 -11.11 22.91
C ILE A 280 -17.71 -10.64 24.28
N GLY A 281 -17.92 -11.58 25.21
CA GLY A 281 -18.37 -11.30 26.57
C GLY A 281 -19.86 -11.03 26.73
N GLU A 282 -20.63 -11.07 25.65
CA GLU A 282 -22.06 -10.77 25.64
C GLU A 282 -22.91 -12.03 25.57
N LYS A 283 -23.97 -12.09 26.41
CA LYS A 283 -24.88 -13.24 26.51
C LYS A 283 -26.23 -12.99 25.84
N GLN A 284 -26.71 -11.74 25.86
CA GLN A 284 -27.99 -11.36 25.25
C GLN A 284 -27.78 -10.90 23.83
N VAL A 285 -27.54 -11.85 22.92
CA VAL A 285 -27.19 -11.64 21.52
C VAL A 285 -28.32 -12.17 20.65
N ARG A 286 -28.74 -11.38 19.66
CA ARG A 286 -29.72 -11.80 18.66
C ARG A 286 -29.06 -11.81 17.28
N PHE A 287 -29.45 -12.77 16.44
CA PHE A 287 -29.01 -12.90 15.07
C PHE A 287 -30.15 -12.79 14.08
N GLY A 288 -29.86 -12.26 12.89
CA GLY A 288 -30.84 -12.13 11.79
C GLY A 288 -30.17 -11.87 10.45
N GLY A 289 -30.98 -11.71 9.41
CA GLY A 289 -30.54 -11.27 8.09
C GLY A 289 -29.97 -9.86 8.12
N GLY A 290 -29.25 -9.47 7.07
CA GLY A 290 -28.65 -8.16 6.94
C GLY A 290 -29.62 -7.00 7.08
N LEU A 291 -29.13 -5.85 7.51
CA LEU A 291 -29.99 -4.68 7.79
C LEU A 291 -30.23 -3.80 6.56
N TRP A 292 -29.69 -4.19 5.41
CA TRP A 292 -29.87 -3.49 4.15
C TRP A 292 -30.91 -4.19 3.29
N VAL A 293 -31.78 -3.41 2.63
CA VAL A 293 -32.74 -3.93 1.66
C VAL A 293 -32.07 -3.98 0.30
N ASP A 294 -32.33 -5.07 -0.45
CA ASP A 294 -31.82 -5.25 -1.81
C ASP A 294 -32.18 -4.09 -2.74
N GLY A 295 -31.19 -3.58 -3.43
CA GLY A 295 -31.29 -2.60 -4.51
C GLY A 295 -30.42 -1.37 -4.33
N TYR A 296 -29.55 -1.15 -5.26
CA TYR A 296 -28.58 -0.03 -5.28
C TYR A 296 -29.22 1.37 -5.16
N ASP A 297 -30.55 1.50 -5.38
CA ASP A 297 -31.18 2.80 -5.46
C ASP A 297 -32.10 3.16 -4.25
N TYR A 298 -32.32 2.24 -3.32
CA TYR A 298 -33.24 2.46 -2.19
C TYR A 298 -32.69 1.92 -0.88
N VAL A 299 -31.67 2.55 -0.36
CA VAL A 299 -31.20 2.27 0.97
C VAL A 299 -32.12 2.93 1.98
N THR A 300 -33.03 2.14 2.57
CA THR A 300 -33.89 2.63 3.63
C THR A 300 -33.42 2.15 4.99
N GLY A 301 -33.53 2.99 6.01
CA GLY A 301 -33.29 2.60 7.40
C GLY A 301 -34.35 1.66 8.01
N GLN A 302 -35.20 1.06 7.20
CA GLN A 302 -36.36 0.29 7.66
C GLN A 302 -35.99 -0.86 8.60
N HIS A 303 -34.96 -1.59 8.31
CA HIS A 303 -34.52 -2.70 9.17
C HIS A 303 -33.73 -2.21 10.38
N PHE A 304 -32.93 -1.18 10.22
CA PHE A 304 -32.25 -0.52 11.33
C PHE A 304 -33.23 0.05 12.34
N SER A 305 -34.33 0.64 11.92
CA SER A 305 -35.34 1.21 12.83
C SER A 305 -35.97 0.19 13.79
N LYS A 306 -35.82 -1.10 13.55
CA LYS A 306 -36.42 -2.20 14.33
C LYS A 306 -35.47 -2.97 15.20
N ILE A 307 -34.15 -2.61 15.22
CA ILE A 307 -33.11 -3.40 15.91
C ILE A 307 -33.33 -3.60 17.40
N SER A 308 -34.01 -2.67 18.08
CA SER A 308 -34.38 -2.81 19.49
C SER A 308 -35.44 -3.88 19.75
N ASN A 309 -36.24 -4.21 18.75
CA ASN A 309 -37.31 -5.19 18.90
C ASN A 309 -36.94 -6.55 18.31
N HIS A 310 -36.49 -6.57 17.09
CA HIS A 310 -36.12 -7.80 16.37
C HIS A 310 -35.19 -7.47 15.20
N LEU A 311 -34.42 -8.47 14.78
CA LEU A 311 -33.74 -8.49 13.50
C LEU A 311 -34.61 -9.20 12.46
N GLN A 312 -34.42 -8.87 11.17
CA GLN A 312 -35.17 -9.55 10.12
C GLN A 312 -34.81 -11.05 10.05
N ARG A 313 -35.72 -11.85 9.47
CA ARG A 313 -35.47 -13.26 9.26
C ARG A 313 -34.46 -13.45 8.14
N PHE A 314 -33.65 -14.50 8.24
CA PHE A 314 -32.76 -14.93 7.17
C PHE A 314 -33.58 -15.32 5.94
N ALA A 315 -33.24 -14.77 4.79
CA ALA A 315 -33.73 -15.30 3.52
C ALA A 315 -32.89 -16.54 3.12
N PRO A 316 -33.48 -17.51 2.41
CA PRO A 316 -32.82 -18.79 2.13
C PRO A 316 -31.45 -18.67 1.43
N ASN A 317 -31.35 -17.75 0.47
CA ASN A 317 -30.18 -17.59 -0.39
C ASN A 317 -29.34 -16.34 -0.07
N ASP A 318 -29.70 -15.55 0.94
CA ASP A 318 -28.95 -14.38 1.30
C ASP A 318 -27.69 -14.79 2.08
N LEU A 319 -26.59 -14.12 1.78
CA LEU A 319 -25.30 -14.37 2.43
C LEU A 319 -24.96 -13.29 3.46
N ASP A 320 -25.80 -12.30 3.60
CA ASP A 320 -25.69 -11.26 4.61
C ASP A 320 -26.20 -11.71 5.98
N SER A 321 -25.82 -10.98 7.02
CA SER A 321 -26.34 -11.18 8.38
C SER A 321 -26.15 -9.95 9.25
N ALA A 322 -26.90 -9.95 10.38
CA ALA A 322 -26.75 -8.97 11.44
C ALA A 322 -26.71 -9.64 12.81
N ILE A 323 -26.05 -8.97 13.73
CA ILE A 323 -26.00 -9.29 15.16
C ILE A 323 -26.44 -8.05 15.94
N SER A 324 -27.22 -8.23 17.02
CA SER A 324 -27.51 -7.15 17.95
C SER A 324 -27.29 -7.56 19.39
N VAL A 325 -26.89 -6.58 20.21
CA VAL A 325 -26.64 -6.69 21.64
C VAL A 325 -27.44 -5.63 22.36
N ASP A 326 -28.22 -6.06 23.36
CA ASP A 326 -28.95 -5.17 24.25
C ASP A 326 -28.08 -4.82 25.45
N VAL A 327 -28.00 -3.53 25.78
CA VAL A 327 -27.16 -3.01 26.87
C VAL A 327 -27.95 -2.15 27.83
N ASP A 328 -27.78 -2.42 29.12
CA ASP A 328 -28.21 -1.54 30.19
C ASP A 328 -27.02 -0.71 30.65
N LEU A 329 -27.17 0.61 30.71
CA LEU A 329 -26.13 1.56 31.07
C LEU A 329 -26.52 2.31 32.32
N ALA A 330 -25.73 2.19 33.39
CA ALA A 330 -25.86 3.01 34.58
C ALA A 330 -25.59 4.51 34.22
N PRO A 331 -25.99 5.45 35.09
CA PRO A 331 -25.64 6.85 34.91
C PRO A 331 -24.14 7.05 34.78
N LYS A 332 -23.72 7.78 33.71
CA LYS A 332 -22.30 8.09 33.40
C LYS A 332 -21.43 6.86 33.08
N GLU A 333 -22.02 5.71 32.85
CA GLU A 333 -21.29 4.51 32.45
C GLU A 333 -20.77 4.60 31.01
N ASP A 334 -19.52 4.18 30.79
CA ASP A 334 -18.93 3.83 29.49
C ASP A 334 -18.82 2.31 29.41
N ARG A 335 -19.49 1.71 28.43
CA ARG A 335 -19.46 0.27 28.19
C ARG A 335 -18.97 -0.04 26.80
N ALA A 336 -17.91 -0.85 26.70
CA ALA A 336 -17.37 -1.32 25.42
C ALA A 336 -18.03 -2.66 25.03
N ILE A 337 -18.68 -2.67 23.89
CA ILE A 337 -19.22 -3.88 23.23
C ILE A 337 -18.26 -4.26 22.11
N ARG A 338 -17.79 -5.51 22.12
CA ARG A 338 -16.79 -5.99 21.17
C ARG A 338 -17.42 -6.95 20.17
N PHE A 339 -17.54 -6.50 18.92
CA PHE A 339 -17.87 -7.39 17.84
C PHE A 339 -16.60 -7.95 17.21
N VAL A 340 -16.68 -9.20 16.75
CA VAL A 340 -15.64 -9.85 15.95
C VAL A 340 -16.21 -10.21 14.60
N LEU A 341 -15.46 -9.89 13.54
CA LEU A 341 -15.73 -10.32 12.19
C LEU A 341 -14.52 -11.09 11.69
N THR A 342 -14.71 -12.35 11.29
CA THR A 342 -13.69 -13.13 10.60
C THR A 342 -14.24 -13.66 9.31
N TRP A 343 -13.39 -13.79 8.32
CA TRP A 343 -13.75 -14.26 6.99
C TRP A 343 -12.93 -15.48 6.60
N TYR A 344 -13.42 -16.22 5.63
CA TYR A 344 -12.74 -17.40 5.13
C TYR A 344 -13.06 -17.55 3.65
N SER A 345 -12.09 -17.29 2.81
CA SER A 345 -12.12 -17.55 1.39
C SER A 345 -10.90 -18.42 1.10
N PRO A 346 -11.01 -19.75 1.25
CA PRO A 346 -9.84 -20.63 1.25
C PRO A 346 -9.13 -20.66 -0.10
N LEU A 347 -9.85 -20.34 -1.15
CA LEU A 347 -9.37 -20.37 -2.52
C LEU A 347 -9.58 -19.00 -3.18
N TRP A 348 -8.73 -18.70 -4.16
CA TRP A 348 -9.01 -17.64 -5.14
C TRP A 348 -8.64 -18.12 -6.53
N LYS A 349 -9.32 -17.56 -7.53
CA LYS A 349 -9.08 -17.84 -8.93
C LYS A 349 -8.19 -16.75 -9.52
N GLY A 350 -7.09 -17.13 -10.11
CA GLY A 350 -6.21 -16.30 -10.89
C GLY A 350 -6.50 -16.37 -12.39
N ASP A 351 -5.59 -15.82 -13.17
CA ASP A 351 -5.61 -15.92 -14.63
C ASP A 351 -5.63 -17.39 -15.12
N LYS A 352 -6.06 -17.59 -16.36
CA LYS A 352 -6.03 -18.91 -17.01
C LYS A 352 -6.68 -20.02 -16.20
N SER A 353 -7.65 -19.66 -15.35
CA SER A 353 -8.34 -20.60 -14.46
C SER A 353 -7.46 -21.27 -13.40
N ASN A 354 -6.28 -20.76 -13.12
CA ASN A 354 -5.47 -21.17 -11.99
C ASN A 354 -6.23 -20.94 -10.67
N VAL A 355 -6.20 -21.90 -9.76
CA VAL A 355 -6.85 -21.82 -8.46
C VAL A 355 -5.81 -22.01 -7.37
N PHE A 356 -5.68 -21.03 -6.50
CA PHE A 356 -4.70 -20.99 -5.42
C PHE A 356 -5.37 -21.18 -4.06
N SER A 357 -4.67 -21.81 -3.13
CA SER A 357 -5.09 -21.89 -1.73
C SER A 357 -4.42 -20.80 -0.89
N ARG A 358 -5.19 -20.09 -0.09
CA ARG A 358 -4.65 -19.04 0.80
C ARG A 358 -3.87 -19.62 1.97
N MET A 359 -2.77 -18.95 2.35
CA MET A 359 -1.86 -19.47 3.39
C MET A 359 -2.52 -19.57 4.76
N TYR A 360 -3.42 -18.68 5.13
CA TYR A 360 -4.10 -18.75 6.42
C TYR A 360 -4.94 -20.04 6.61
N THR A 361 -5.21 -20.79 5.53
CA THR A 361 -5.89 -22.09 5.62
C THR A 361 -5.05 -23.18 6.29
N MET A 362 -3.75 -22.96 6.40
CA MET A 362 -2.85 -23.84 7.13
C MET A 362 -3.03 -23.71 8.65
N ASP A 363 -3.43 -22.53 9.12
CA ASP A 363 -3.60 -22.24 10.54
C ASP A 363 -5.09 -22.31 10.98
N TRP A 364 -6.00 -22.02 10.07
CA TRP A 364 -7.45 -21.90 10.36
C TRP A 364 -8.28 -22.88 9.50
N SER A 365 -9.08 -23.71 10.16
CA SER A 365 -9.97 -24.66 9.50
C SER A 365 -11.26 -24.02 8.95
N GLY A 366 -11.55 -22.78 9.31
CA GLY A 366 -12.73 -22.02 8.91
C GLY A 366 -12.85 -20.72 9.68
N PRO A 367 -13.83 -19.86 9.36
CA PRO A 367 -13.96 -18.54 9.97
C PRO A 367 -14.22 -18.61 11.48
N LEU A 368 -14.96 -19.60 11.97
CA LEU A 368 -15.21 -19.77 13.41
C LEU A 368 -13.91 -20.07 14.19
N ALA A 369 -12.96 -20.79 13.60
CA ALA A 369 -11.68 -21.07 14.27
C ALA A 369 -10.88 -19.77 14.47
N ALA A 370 -10.81 -18.94 13.46
CA ALA A 370 -10.19 -17.61 13.55
C ALA A 370 -10.92 -16.69 14.54
N ALA A 371 -12.28 -16.71 14.55
CA ALA A 371 -13.08 -15.92 15.47
C ALA A 371 -12.84 -16.30 16.95
N LYS A 372 -12.75 -17.59 17.25
CA LYS A 372 -12.41 -18.09 18.59
C LYS A 372 -11.04 -17.60 19.04
N SER A 373 -10.04 -17.66 18.15
CA SER A 373 -8.70 -17.19 18.46
C SER A 373 -8.67 -15.70 18.71
N LEU A 374 -9.34 -14.89 17.87
CA LEU A 374 -9.43 -13.45 18.10
C LEU A 374 -10.15 -13.11 19.39
N ALA A 375 -11.28 -13.78 19.68
CA ALA A 375 -12.02 -13.56 20.91
C ALA A 375 -11.19 -13.85 22.17
N GLN A 376 -10.38 -14.91 22.15
CA GLN A 376 -9.51 -15.29 23.27
C GLN A 376 -8.31 -14.35 23.44
N ASN A 377 -7.77 -13.82 22.34
CA ASN A 377 -6.49 -13.11 22.33
C ASN A 377 -6.61 -11.60 22.05
N HIS A 378 -7.83 -11.06 21.82
CA HIS A 378 -8.02 -9.68 21.35
C HIS A 378 -7.25 -8.64 22.18
N ALA A 379 -7.33 -8.71 23.52
CA ALA A 379 -6.67 -7.74 24.37
C ALA A 379 -5.13 -7.78 24.27
N SER A 380 -4.55 -8.97 24.21
CA SER A 380 -3.11 -9.13 24.05
C SER A 380 -2.61 -8.74 22.66
N LEU A 381 -3.38 -9.05 21.62
CA LEU A 381 -3.05 -8.66 20.24
C LEU A 381 -3.13 -7.14 20.05
N LEU A 382 -4.17 -6.48 20.56
CA LEU A 382 -4.27 -5.02 20.51
C LEU A 382 -3.11 -4.35 21.24
N LYS A 383 -2.74 -4.88 22.42
CA LYS A 383 -1.58 -4.38 23.18
C LYS A 383 -0.28 -4.49 22.38
N ARG A 384 -0.07 -5.59 21.64
CA ARG A 384 1.10 -5.77 20.76
C ARG A 384 1.09 -4.76 19.59
N VAL A 385 -0.08 -4.49 19.01
CA VAL A 385 -0.24 -3.49 17.96
C VAL A 385 0.12 -2.08 18.48
N ILE A 386 -0.47 -1.67 19.59
CA ILE A 386 -0.16 -0.36 20.19
C ILE A 386 1.32 -0.25 20.55
N ALA A 387 1.92 -1.30 21.10
CA ALA A 387 3.31 -1.27 21.53
C ALA A 387 4.30 -0.97 20.40
N TRP A 388 4.14 -1.56 19.21
CA TRP A 388 5.02 -1.22 18.11
C TRP A 388 4.75 0.17 17.53
N GLN A 389 3.51 0.65 17.54
CA GLN A 389 3.17 2.01 17.13
C GLN A 389 3.79 3.05 18.08
N GLU A 390 3.79 2.79 19.38
CA GLU A 390 4.41 3.68 20.38
C GLU A 390 5.91 3.88 20.16
N VAL A 391 6.62 2.88 19.60
CA VAL A 391 8.03 3.05 19.23
C VAL A 391 8.19 4.12 18.15
N LEU A 392 7.31 4.12 17.13
CA LEU A 392 7.34 5.13 16.06
C LEU A 392 6.88 6.50 16.55
N TYR A 393 5.78 6.58 17.30
CA TYR A 393 5.31 7.85 17.85
C TYR A 393 6.33 8.48 18.80
N GLY A 394 7.09 7.66 19.52
CA GLY A 394 8.15 8.09 20.42
C GLY A 394 9.48 8.44 19.77
N GLU A 395 9.67 8.19 18.45
CA GLU A 395 10.94 8.40 17.75
C GLU A 395 11.16 9.88 17.40
N GLN A 396 11.87 10.60 18.29
CA GLN A 396 12.09 12.04 18.16
C GLN A 396 13.00 12.45 17.01
N SER A 397 13.78 11.53 16.44
CA SER A 397 14.63 11.81 15.28
C SER A 397 13.85 11.99 13.98
N LEU A 398 12.58 11.53 13.97
CA LEU A 398 11.67 11.61 12.84
C LEU A 398 10.65 12.73 13.04
N PRO A 399 10.38 13.54 12.01
CA PRO A 399 9.29 14.53 12.07
C PRO A 399 7.91 13.84 12.11
N ASP A 400 6.92 14.51 12.66
CA ASP A 400 5.58 13.99 12.93
C ASP A 400 4.90 13.40 11.70
N TYR A 401 4.93 14.13 10.58
CA TYR A 401 4.35 13.67 9.33
C TYR A 401 4.96 12.36 8.86
N LEU A 402 6.26 12.14 9.12
CA LEU A 402 6.93 10.91 8.74
C LEU A 402 6.57 9.77 9.69
N ARG A 403 6.47 10.02 11.01
CA ARG A 403 6.02 9.01 11.99
C ARG A 403 4.63 8.48 11.63
N ASP A 404 3.68 9.38 11.39
CA ASP A 404 2.30 9.03 10.99
C ASP A 404 2.27 8.27 9.65
N THR A 405 2.99 8.76 8.64
CA THR A 405 3.00 8.12 7.32
C THR A 405 3.66 6.75 7.34
N LEU A 406 4.76 6.56 8.11
CA LEU A 406 5.42 5.25 8.26
C LEU A 406 4.51 4.19 8.92
N ILE A 407 3.64 4.60 9.84
CA ILE A 407 2.62 3.71 10.41
C ILE A 407 1.57 3.37 9.34
N ASN A 408 1.04 4.38 8.69
CA ASN A 408 -0.07 4.20 7.77
C ASN A 408 0.31 3.48 6.48
N ILE A 409 1.55 3.64 5.98
CA ILE A 409 2.00 3.01 4.73
C ILE A 409 1.97 1.47 4.77
N PHE A 410 2.03 0.86 5.94
CA PHE A 410 1.93 -0.59 6.09
C PHE A 410 0.61 -1.19 5.58
N HIS A 411 -0.45 -0.38 5.46
CA HIS A 411 -1.72 -0.84 4.91
C HIS A 411 -1.58 -1.44 3.51
N LEU A 412 -0.56 -1.03 2.76
CA LEU A 412 -0.29 -1.55 1.42
C LEU A 412 0.03 -3.04 1.43
N ILE A 413 0.75 -3.55 2.45
CA ILE A 413 1.02 -5.00 2.57
C ILE A 413 -0.27 -5.80 2.68
N THR A 414 -1.26 -5.28 3.40
CA THR A 414 -2.57 -5.92 3.53
C THR A 414 -3.43 -5.78 2.27
N LYS A 415 -3.46 -4.58 1.70
CA LYS A 415 -4.31 -4.27 0.53
C LYS A 415 -3.87 -4.99 -0.73
N THR A 416 -2.56 -5.16 -0.90
CA THR A 416 -1.97 -5.68 -2.14
C THR A 416 -1.44 -7.11 -2.02
N GLY A 417 -1.28 -7.64 -0.80
CA GLY A 417 -0.62 -8.91 -0.54
C GLY A 417 -1.46 -10.14 -0.86
N PHE A 418 -0.82 -11.14 -1.47
CA PHE A 418 -1.31 -12.50 -1.68
C PHE A 418 -0.30 -13.50 -1.13
N TRP A 419 -0.77 -14.54 -0.47
CA TRP A 419 0.09 -15.59 0.06
C TRP A 419 -0.53 -16.95 -0.18
N ALA A 420 0.06 -17.70 -1.09
CA ALA A 420 -0.42 -19.01 -1.54
C ALA A 420 0.29 -20.15 -0.85
N VAL A 421 -0.45 -21.22 -0.55
CA VAL A 421 0.10 -22.50 -0.11
C VAL A 421 0.87 -23.16 -1.27
N ALA A 422 1.98 -23.83 -0.97
CA ALA A 422 2.80 -24.58 -1.93
C ALA A 422 2.06 -25.79 -2.50
N LYS A 423 1.15 -25.57 -3.43
CA LYS A 423 0.35 -26.59 -4.13
C LYS A 423 0.17 -26.20 -5.60
N PRO A 424 -0.11 -27.14 -6.49
CA PRO A 424 -0.50 -26.81 -7.86
C PRO A 424 -1.63 -25.76 -7.86
N PRO A 425 -1.58 -24.75 -8.77
CA PRO A 425 -0.73 -24.64 -9.97
C PRO A 425 0.69 -24.11 -9.71
N LEU A 426 1.07 -23.81 -8.47
CA LEU A 426 2.43 -23.34 -8.17
C LEU A 426 3.48 -24.41 -8.50
N PRO A 427 4.65 -24.01 -9.00
CA PRO A 427 5.74 -24.93 -9.30
C PRO A 427 6.28 -25.65 -8.04
N SER A 428 6.86 -26.83 -8.26
CA SER A 428 7.40 -27.69 -7.19
C SER A 428 8.59 -27.12 -6.42
N TRP A 429 9.22 -26.05 -6.88
CA TRP A 429 10.28 -25.36 -6.15
C TRP A 429 9.74 -24.43 -5.04
N VAL A 430 8.43 -24.13 -5.02
CA VAL A 430 7.81 -23.41 -3.90
C VAL A 430 7.82 -24.28 -2.67
N ARG A 431 8.34 -23.77 -1.56
CA ARG A 431 8.50 -24.51 -0.31
C ARG A 431 7.22 -24.48 0.53
N GLU A 432 6.95 -25.58 1.21
CA GLU A 432 5.75 -25.72 2.07
C GLU A 432 5.76 -24.74 3.25
N ASP A 433 6.94 -24.45 3.82
CA ASP A 433 7.11 -23.57 4.97
C ASP A 433 6.91 -22.09 4.64
N ASP A 434 7.31 -21.68 3.43
CA ASP A 434 7.22 -20.29 2.99
C ASP A 434 5.96 -20.00 2.16
N GLY A 435 5.44 -20.98 1.41
CA GLY A 435 4.46 -20.75 0.37
C GLY A 435 4.99 -19.83 -0.72
N LEU A 436 4.11 -19.17 -1.44
CA LEU A 436 4.46 -18.08 -2.35
C LEU A 436 3.73 -16.80 -1.94
N PHE A 437 4.51 -15.79 -1.59
CA PHE A 437 4.00 -14.44 -1.32
C PHE A 437 4.29 -13.51 -2.51
N GLY A 438 3.36 -12.62 -2.79
CA GLY A 438 3.50 -11.56 -3.78
C GLY A 438 2.53 -10.42 -3.52
N MET A 439 2.85 -9.24 -4.06
CA MET A 439 2.02 -8.05 -3.95
C MET A 439 1.50 -7.62 -5.33
N SER A 440 0.24 -7.23 -5.39
CA SER A 440 -0.35 -6.59 -6.58
C SER A 440 0.13 -5.15 -6.68
N GLU A 441 0.65 -4.74 -7.85
CA GLU A 441 1.13 -3.37 -8.07
C GLU A 441 0.07 -2.33 -7.70
N SER A 442 -1.13 -2.53 -8.19
CA SER A 442 -2.34 -1.79 -7.79
C SER A 442 -3.56 -2.68 -8.02
N PRO A 443 -4.24 -3.13 -6.97
CA PRO A 443 -5.40 -4.00 -7.13
C PRO A 443 -6.52 -3.42 -8.00
N ARG A 444 -6.62 -2.10 -8.07
CA ARG A 444 -7.70 -1.41 -8.77
C ARG A 444 -7.36 -0.93 -10.17
N GLU A 445 -6.07 -0.71 -10.47
CA GLU A 445 -5.66 -0.06 -11.71
C GLU A 445 -4.63 -0.85 -12.51
N CYS A 446 -3.77 -1.61 -11.84
CA CYS A 446 -2.70 -2.38 -12.45
C CYS A 446 -2.45 -3.67 -11.66
N PRO A 447 -3.28 -4.72 -11.83
CA PRO A 447 -3.26 -5.92 -10.98
C PRO A 447 -2.14 -6.90 -11.30
N GLN A 448 -0.96 -6.41 -11.57
CA GLN A 448 0.25 -7.20 -11.81
C GLN A 448 0.82 -7.69 -10.48
N ILE A 449 1.06 -8.99 -10.36
CA ILE A 449 1.66 -9.55 -9.15
C ILE A 449 3.18 -9.51 -9.28
N GLU A 450 3.82 -8.85 -8.31
CA GLU A 450 5.27 -8.69 -8.25
C GLU A 450 5.84 -8.06 -9.53
N CYS A 451 5.31 -6.88 -9.90
CA CYS A 451 5.96 -6.03 -10.89
C CYS A 451 7.37 -5.68 -10.39
N LEU A 452 8.40 -6.25 -11.00
CA LEU A 452 9.77 -6.18 -10.48
C LEU A 452 10.29 -4.77 -10.22
N PRO A 453 10.08 -3.77 -11.10
CA PRO A 453 10.44 -2.39 -10.79
C PRO A 453 9.70 -1.81 -9.57
N CYS A 454 8.44 -2.16 -9.38
CA CYS A 454 7.68 -1.71 -8.22
C CYS A 454 8.11 -2.44 -6.93
N SER A 455 8.38 -3.75 -7.04
CA SER A 455 8.88 -4.56 -5.94
C SER A 455 10.25 -4.10 -5.45
N PHE A 456 11.09 -3.59 -6.35
CA PHE A 456 12.37 -3.00 -6.00
C PHE A 456 12.24 -1.87 -4.96
N TYR A 457 11.22 -1.04 -5.08
CA TYR A 457 10.92 0.00 -4.10
C TYR A 457 10.14 -0.53 -2.90
N GLY A 458 9.10 -1.33 -3.17
CA GLY A 458 8.10 -1.72 -2.19
C GLY A 458 8.51 -2.83 -1.21
N ASN A 459 9.59 -3.59 -1.48
CA ASN A 459 9.95 -4.70 -0.62
C ASN A 459 10.73 -4.31 0.65
N ILE A 460 11.08 -3.04 0.85
CA ILE A 460 11.87 -2.58 1.99
C ILE A 460 11.25 -3.00 3.32
N PRO A 461 9.98 -2.68 3.62
CA PRO A 461 9.39 -3.11 4.88
C PRO A 461 9.17 -4.62 4.98
N LEU A 462 9.08 -5.35 3.86
CA LEU A 462 9.07 -6.81 3.92
C LEU A 462 10.41 -7.34 4.42
N VAL A 463 11.52 -6.84 3.88
CA VAL A 463 12.87 -7.22 4.34
C VAL A 463 13.06 -6.88 5.81
N TYR A 464 12.57 -5.73 6.26
CA TYR A 464 12.72 -5.27 7.63
C TYR A 464 11.86 -6.07 8.62
N PHE A 465 10.61 -6.29 8.30
CA PHE A 465 9.61 -6.76 9.27
C PHE A 465 9.03 -8.14 8.98
N PHE A 466 9.13 -8.61 7.74
CA PHE A 466 8.61 -9.91 7.31
C PHE A 466 9.60 -10.61 6.37
N PRO A 467 10.84 -10.88 6.82
CA PRO A 467 11.89 -11.41 5.96
C PRO A 467 11.53 -12.76 5.33
N GLU A 468 10.66 -13.56 5.95
CA GLU A 468 10.12 -14.79 5.35
C GLU A 468 9.30 -14.53 4.09
N LEU A 469 8.53 -13.44 4.05
CA LEU A 469 7.75 -13.05 2.85
C LEU A 469 8.68 -12.53 1.76
N ALA A 470 9.63 -11.66 2.12
CA ALA A 470 10.65 -11.19 1.18
C ALA A 470 11.47 -12.33 0.58
N ARG A 471 11.83 -13.34 1.38
CA ARG A 471 12.52 -14.54 0.91
C ARG A 471 11.68 -15.36 -0.05
N SER A 472 10.40 -15.52 0.24
CA SER A 472 9.46 -16.23 -0.63
C SER A 472 9.39 -15.58 -2.02
N THR A 473 9.23 -14.25 -2.08
CA THR A 473 9.24 -13.48 -3.31
C THR A 473 10.56 -13.59 -4.08
N LEU A 474 11.70 -13.48 -3.39
CA LEU A 474 13.03 -13.63 -4.01
C LEU A 474 13.24 -15.03 -4.59
N ARG A 475 12.77 -16.07 -3.90
CA ARG A 475 12.79 -17.45 -4.43
C ARG A 475 11.96 -17.59 -5.69
N ALA A 476 10.85 -16.85 -5.80
CA ALA A 476 10.05 -16.87 -7.01
C ALA A 476 10.77 -16.18 -8.18
N TYR A 477 11.40 -15.05 -7.99
CA TYR A 477 12.23 -14.45 -9.05
C TYR A 477 13.33 -15.38 -9.51
N LYS A 478 14.00 -16.10 -8.59
CA LYS A 478 14.98 -17.14 -8.93
C LYS A 478 14.34 -18.32 -9.67
N GLY A 479 13.19 -18.82 -9.18
CA GLY A 479 12.52 -20.00 -9.71
C GLY A 479 11.91 -19.79 -11.09
N TYR A 480 11.45 -18.56 -11.36
CA TYR A 480 10.91 -18.16 -12.66
C TYR A 480 11.97 -17.54 -13.60
N GLN A 481 13.24 -17.47 -13.17
CA GLN A 481 14.30 -16.91 -14.00
C GLN A 481 14.43 -17.67 -15.34
N TYR A 482 14.51 -16.94 -16.43
CA TYR A 482 14.66 -17.51 -17.78
C TYR A 482 16.06 -18.10 -17.99
N ALA A 483 16.19 -18.94 -19.02
CA ALA A 483 17.44 -19.65 -19.29
C ALA A 483 18.63 -18.74 -19.58
N ASP A 484 18.39 -17.58 -20.19
CA ASP A 484 19.38 -16.55 -20.46
C ASP A 484 19.75 -15.71 -19.23
N GLY A 485 19.08 -15.91 -18.10
CA GLY A 485 19.33 -15.24 -16.84
C GLY A 485 18.42 -14.05 -16.53
N GLY A 486 17.53 -13.66 -17.47
CA GLY A 486 16.56 -12.61 -17.23
C GLY A 486 15.56 -12.99 -16.12
N PRO A 487 15.33 -12.16 -15.09
CA PRO A 487 14.24 -12.37 -14.16
C PRO A 487 12.88 -12.09 -14.83
N PRO A 488 11.78 -12.67 -14.35
CA PRO A 488 10.45 -12.31 -14.82
C PRO A 488 10.14 -10.86 -14.44
N TRP A 489 9.38 -10.18 -15.27
CA TRP A 489 8.85 -8.87 -14.95
C TRP A 489 7.76 -8.92 -13.90
N ILE A 490 6.82 -9.90 -14.04
CA ILE A 490 5.72 -10.17 -13.11
C ILE A 490 5.56 -11.69 -12.93
N PHE A 491 4.87 -12.09 -11.86
CA PHE A 491 4.47 -13.51 -11.66
C PHE A 491 3.15 -13.85 -12.34
N GLY A 492 2.38 -12.84 -12.73
CA GLY A 492 1.10 -12.95 -13.41
C GLY A 492 0.20 -11.73 -13.16
N GLY A 493 -1.08 -11.85 -13.50
CA GLY A 493 -2.08 -10.78 -13.36
C GLY A 493 -2.34 -10.01 -14.65
N ILE A 494 -1.38 -9.93 -15.57
CA ILE A 494 -1.55 -9.49 -16.95
C ILE A 494 -0.81 -10.46 -17.85
N THR A 495 -1.50 -11.06 -18.81
CA THR A 495 -0.85 -11.97 -19.75
C THR A 495 -0.09 -11.19 -20.81
N ALA A 496 1.25 -11.36 -20.83
CA ALA A 496 2.08 -10.85 -21.90
C ALA A 496 1.84 -11.64 -23.19
N GLY A 497 1.04 -11.23 -24.03
CA GLY A 497 0.67 -11.89 -25.29
C GLY A 497 -0.59 -11.32 -25.89
N GLU A 498 -1.32 -10.61 -25.08
CA GLU A 498 -2.54 -9.92 -25.47
C GLU A 498 -2.23 -8.48 -25.90
N VAL A 499 -1.32 -8.39 -26.85
CA VAL A 499 -0.74 -7.12 -27.35
C VAL A 499 -1.77 -6.28 -28.09
N ASP A 500 -2.86 -6.86 -28.49
CA ASP A 500 -3.95 -6.17 -29.19
C ASP A 500 -4.93 -5.46 -28.29
N GLY A 501 -4.62 -5.38 -27.00
CA GLY A 501 -5.31 -4.50 -26.09
C GLY A 501 -6.48 -5.12 -25.33
N ALA A 502 -6.65 -6.42 -25.31
CA ALA A 502 -7.51 -7.10 -24.36
C ALA A 502 -6.66 -7.57 -23.17
N VAL A 503 -6.63 -6.78 -22.11
CA VAL A 503 -6.13 -7.26 -20.82
C VAL A 503 -7.28 -8.05 -20.22
N THR A 504 -7.17 -9.37 -20.23
CA THR A 504 -8.04 -10.24 -19.47
C THR A 504 -7.27 -10.68 -18.23
N SER A 505 -7.52 -10.01 -17.11
CA SER A 505 -7.09 -10.51 -15.82
C SER A 505 -8.29 -11.11 -15.12
N ASP A 506 -8.26 -12.42 -14.90
CA ASP A 506 -9.26 -13.12 -14.12
C ASP A 506 -9.00 -13.01 -12.59
N GLY A 507 -7.97 -12.29 -12.19
CA GLY A 507 -7.59 -12.10 -10.80
C GLY A 507 -6.08 -12.18 -10.57
N ALA A 508 -5.65 -12.17 -9.31
CA ALA A 508 -4.26 -12.26 -8.93
C ALA A 508 -3.68 -13.63 -9.30
N ASP A 509 -2.83 -13.69 -10.29
CA ASP A 509 -2.14 -14.91 -10.73
C ASP A 509 -0.68 -14.91 -10.27
N MET A 510 -0.20 -16.04 -9.78
CA MET A 510 1.15 -16.21 -9.28
C MET A 510 1.92 -17.35 -10.00
N ALA A 511 1.32 -17.92 -11.04
CA ALA A 511 1.87 -19.06 -11.79
C ALA A 511 1.95 -18.78 -13.30
N SER A 512 1.89 -17.53 -13.72
CA SER A 512 1.92 -17.10 -15.12
C SER A 512 2.98 -16.03 -15.35
N PRO A 513 4.29 -16.34 -15.12
CA PRO A 513 5.35 -15.35 -15.22
C PRO A 513 5.47 -14.78 -16.62
N SER A 514 5.73 -13.48 -16.71
CA SER A 514 5.90 -12.77 -17.97
C SER A 514 7.29 -12.13 -18.07
N PRO A 515 7.93 -12.16 -19.24
CA PRO A 515 9.19 -11.44 -19.46
C PRO A 515 9.01 -9.91 -19.47
N GLY A 516 7.83 -9.42 -19.81
CA GLY A 516 7.43 -8.02 -19.77
C GLY A 516 8.29 -7.02 -20.50
N TYR A 517 8.37 -5.84 -19.95
CA TYR A 517 9.16 -4.70 -20.42
C TYR A 517 10.01 -4.13 -19.26
N GLN A 518 10.66 -2.98 -19.48
CA GLN A 518 11.65 -2.39 -18.57
C GLN A 518 12.86 -3.32 -18.36
N SER A 519 13.21 -4.06 -19.40
CA SER A 519 14.20 -5.14 -19.34
C SER A 519 15.59 -4.67 -18.92
N THR A 520 15.94 -3.40 -19.22
CA THR A 520 17.23 -2.82 -18.84
C THR A 520 17.38 -2.64 -17.33
N MET A 521 16.29 -2.57 -16.59
CA MET A 521 16.28 -2.37 -15.13
C MET A 521 16.07 -3.67 -14.34
N ASN A 522 15.41 -4.67 -14.93
CA ASN A 522 14.93 -5.84 -14.18
C ASN A 522 16.05 -6.61 -13.48
N GLY A 523 17.19 -6.82 -14.15
CA GLY A 523 18.33 -7.51 -13.52
C GLY A 523 18.91 -6.75 -12.32
N ALA A 524 19.02 -5.42 -12.44
CA ALA A 524 19.50 -4.56 -11.37
C ALA A 524 18.53 -4.51 -10.19
N ASN A 525 17.23 -4.45 -10.47
CA ASN A 525 16.20 -4.45 -9.44
C ASN A 525 16.16 -5.76 -8.65
N TYR A 526 16.23 -6.90 -9.35
CA TYR A 526 16.31 -8.21 -8.70
C TYR A 526 17.54 -8.34 -7.79
N LEU A 527 18.70 -7.92 -8.31
CA LEU A 527 19.94 -7.96 -7.51
C LEU A 527 19.86 -7.01 -6.32
N GLY A 528 19.34 -5.80 -6.49
CA GLY A 528 19.17 -4.83 -5.41
C GLY A 528 18.26 -5.33 -4.29
N MET A 529 17.13 -5.98 -4.63
CA MET A 529 16.25 -6.62 -3.63
C MET A 529 16.96 -7.76 -2.89
N PHE A 530 17.71 -8.58 -3.62
CA PHE A 530 18.46 -9.67 -3.01
C PHE A 530 19.57 -9.14 -2.09
N ASP A 531 20.34 -8.15 -2.52
CA ASP A 531 21.39 -7.56 -1.71
C ASP A 531 20.83 -6.94 -0.41
N ARG A 532 19.68 -6.28 -0.51
CA ARG A 532 18.96 -5.74 0.64
C ARG A 532 18.60 -6.83 1.64
N TYR A 533 18.02 -7.93 1.17
CA TYR A 533 17.69 -9.07 2.02
C TYR A 533 18.95 -9.67 2.69
N TRP A 534 19.99 -9.90 1.91
CA TRP A 534 21.25 -10.47 2.41
C TRP A 534 21.93 -9.57 3.43
N GLN A 535 21.99 -8.25 3.21
CA GLN A 535 22.60 -7.31 4.16
C GLN A 535 21.83 -7.23 5.48
N CYS A 536 20.51 -7.28 5.43
CA CYS A 536 19.67 -7.23 6.65
C CYS A 536 19.70 -8.53 7.45
N THR A 537 19.73 -9.68 6.78
CA THR A 537 19.71 -10.98 7.46
C THR A 537 21.08 -11.51 7.83
N GLY A 538 22.12 -11.14 7.09
CA GLY A 538 23.49 -11.63 7.27
C GLY A 538 23.64 -13.13 6.96
N ASP A 539 22.64 -13.79 6.36
CA ASP A 539 22.63 -15.22 6.13
C ASP A 539 23.59 -15.63 4.99
N PRO A 540 24.69 -16.33 5.30
CA PRO A 540 25.66 -16.74 4.27
C PRO A 540 25.12 -17.86 3.37
N GLU A 541 24.20 -18.67 3.83
CA GLU A 541 23.65 -19.78 3.05
C GLU A 541 22.70 -19.26 1.97
N ILE A 542 21.97 -18.18 2.23
CA ILE A 542 21.13 -17.56 1.21
C ILE A 542 21.97 -17.00 0.06
N LEU A 543 23.15 -16.44 0.35
CA LEU A 543 24.05 -15.96 -0.69
C LEU A 543 24.52 -17.13 -1.59
N LYS A 544 24.91 -18.26 -1.00
CA LYS A 544 25.31 -19.45 -1.76
C LYS A 544 24.17 -19.96 -2.65
N ASP A 545 22.94 -20.01 -2.10
CA ASP A 545 21.76 -20.47 -2.83
C ASP A 545 21.44 -19.57 -4.05
N PHE A 546 21.59 -18.25 -3.92
CA PHE A 546 21.21 -17.30 -4.96
C PHE A 546 22.33 -16.90 -5.90
N TYR A 547 23.59 -17.08 -5.55
CA TYR A 547 24.72 -16.49 -6.25
C TYR A 547 24.73 -16.78 -7.77
N ALA A 548 24.49 -18.04 -8.16
CA ALA A 548 24.45 -18.41 -9.58
C ALA A 548 23.32 -17.69 -10.34
N SER A 549 22.15 -17.52 -9.73
CA SER A 549 21.04 -16.77 -10.31
C SER A 549 21.36 -15.28 -10.44
N ILE A 550 21.93 -14.69 -9.40
CA ILE A 550 22.35 -13.28 -9.40
C ILE A 550 23.40 -13.01 -10.49
N LYS A 551 24.45 -13.83 -10.57
CA LYS A 551 25.49 -13.71 -11.61
C LYS A 551 24.87 -13.78 -13.01
N LYS A 552 23.94 -14.72 -13.26
CA LYS A 552 23.23 -14.80 -14.53
C LYS A 552 22.41 -13.55 -14.84
N ALA A 553 21.71 -12.97 -13.85
CA ALA A 553 20.94 -11.75 -14.04
C ALA A 553 21.81 -10.55 -14.41
N VAL A 554 22.99 -10.41 -13.79
CA VAL A 554 23.96 -9.35 -14.15
C VAL A 554 24.45 -9.53 -15.57
N ILE A 555 24.87 -10.75 -15.97
CA ILE A 555 25.36 -11.04 -17.31
C ILE A 555 24.24 -10.82 -18.35
N TYR A 556 23.01 -11.27 -18.05
CA TYR A 556 21.84 -11.00 -18.88
C TYR A 556 21.68 -9.50 -19.13
N THR A 557 21.73 -8.69 -18.07
CA THR A 557 21.56 -7.23 -18.16
C THR A 557 22.63 -6.60 -19.04
N VAL A 558 23.90 -7.02 -18.89
CA VAL A 558 25.00 -6.55 -19.76
C VAL A 558 24.79 -6.93 -21.22
N ASN A 559 24.24 -8.12 -21.47
CA ASN A 559 24.06 -8.64 -22.85
C ASN A 559 22.84 -8.08 -23.58
N LEU A 560 21.91 -7.39 -22.90
CA LEU A 560 20.72 -6.84 -23.54
C LEU A 560 21.05 -5.80 -24.62
N ASN A 561 21.85 -4.84 -24.28
CA ASN A 561 22.31 -3.80 -25.18
C ASN A 561 23.51 -3.08 -24.53
N PRO A 562 24.68 -3.71 -24.55
CA PRO A 562 25.84 -3.14 -23.92
C PRO A 562 26.17 -1.80 -24.58
N GLY A 563 26.10 -0.75 -23.76
CA GLY A 563 26.62 0.54 -24.14
C GLY A 563 28.14 0.52 -24.15
N PRO A 564 28.79 1.67 -24.37
CA PRO A 564 30.25 1.74 -24.39
C PRO A 564 30.77 1.27 -23.00
N GLU A 565 31.54 0.20 -23.06
CA GLU A 565 32.40 -0.28 -21.96
C GLU A 565 31.71 -0.39 -20.59
N GLY A 566 30.61 -1.15 -20.49
CA GLY A 566 29.91 -1.48 -19.25
C GLY A 566 28.77 -0.54 -18.87
N LEU A 567 28.58 0.59 -19.53
CA LEU A 567 27.39 1.40 -19.38
C LEU A 567 26.29 0.93 -20.34
N ILE A 568 25.19 0.47 -19.81
CA ILE A 568 24.08 -0.06 -20.61
C ILE A 568 23.29 1.09 -21.23
N SER A 569 23.06 0.99 -22.51
CA SER A 569 22.31 1.96 -23.29
C SER A 569 20.88 1.45 -23.53
N VAL A 570 19.90 2.33 -23.41
CA VAL A 570 18.54 2.07 -23.88
C VAL A 570 18.55 2.16 -25.41
N PRO A 571 18.16 1.12 -26.17
CA PRO A 571 18.26 1.12 -27.62
C PRO A 571 17.33 2.15 -28.25
N ALA A 572 17.78 2.71 -29.35
CA ALA A 572 16.94 3.54 -30.23
C ALA A 572 15.84 2.70 -30.89
N GLY A 573 14.67 3.28 -30.97
CA GLY A 573 13.53 2.67 -31.66
C GLY A 573 12.38 2.29 -30.74
N ASP A 574 11.24 2.10 -31.37
CA ASP A 574 9.99 1.73 -30.68
C ASP A 574 9.83 0.21 -30.79
N ARG A 575 10.45 -0.51 -29.90
CA ARG A 575 10.30 -1.96 -29.78
C ARG A 575 9.25 -2.26 -28.71
N ASN A 576 8.49 -3.30 -28.92
CA ASN A 576 7.56 -3.79 -27.92
C ASN A 576 8.16 -5.00 -27.19
N PRO A 577 8.72 -4.83 -26.01
CA PRO A 577 9.35 -5.90 -25.24
C PRO A 577 8.34 -6.91 -24.68
N LEU A 578 7.04 -6.59 -24.69
CA LEU A 578 6.00 -7.56 -24.33
C LEU A 578 5.90 -8.71 -25.34
N MET A 579 6.43 -8.52 -26.55
CA MET A 579 6.41 -9.53 -27.60
C MET A 579 7.57 -10.51 -27.52
N ALA A 580 8.70 -10.12 -26.93
CA ALA A 580 9.89 -10.96 -26.90
C ALA A 580 10.70 -10.67 -25.62
N HIS A 581 11.05 -11.73 -24.92
CA HIS A 581 11.93 -11.64 -23.76
C HIS A 581 13.29 -11.00 -24.12
N GLY A 582 13.75 -10.06 -23.31
CA GLY A 582 15.04 -9.42 -23.49
C GLY A 582 15.09 -8.37 -24.61
N THR A 583 13.96 -7.79 -25.02
CA THR A 583 13.92 -6.72 -26.02
C THR A 583 13.63 -5.38 -25.34
N PRO A 584 14.62 -4.59 -24.96
CA PRO A 584 14.41 -3.26 -24.38
C PRO A 584 13.86 -2.29 -25.42
N GLY A 585 13.13 -1.28 -24.97
CA GLY A 585 12.50 -0.31 -25.86
C GLY A 585 12.47 1.09 -25.29
N ALA A 586 12.86 2.07 -26.13
CA ALA A 586 13.01 3.47 -25.74
C ALA A 586 11.75 4.10 -25.11
N LEU A 587 10.56 3.64 -25.47
CA LEU A 587 9.30 4.17 -24.93
C LEU A 587 8.69 3.34 -23.78
N LEU A 588 9.29 2.22 -23.45
CA LEU A 588 8.76 1.27 -22.45
C LEU A 588 9.73 1.03 -21.31
N GLU A 589 10.77 1.80 -21.21
CA GLU A 589 11.62 1.86 -20.01
C GLU A 589 10.97 2.73 -18.93
N TRP A 590 11.64 2.85 -17.80
CA TRP A 590 11.15 3.62 -16.66
C TRP A 590 10.64 5.01 -17.10
N PHE A 591 9.53 5.46 -16.57
CA PHE A 591 8.75 6.61 -17.06
C PHE A 591 8.23 6.40 -18.49
N GLU A 592 7.43 5.38 -18.67
CA GLU A 592 6.87 5.00 -19.97
C GLU A 592 6.19 6.18 -20.66
N GLY A 593 6.36 6.24 -21.97
CA GLY A 593 5.85 7.35 -22.78
C GLY A 593 6.82 8.52 -22.97
N ASN A 594 7.89 8.60 -22.16
CA ASN A 594 9.05 9.45 -22.46
C ASN A 594 10.02 8.66 -23.33
N GLY A 595 10.58 9.28 -24.35
CA GLY A 595 11.60 8.63 -25.14
C GLY A 595 12.94 8.60 -24.40
N TRP A 596 13.46 7.40 -24.12
CA TRP A 596 14.81 7.19 -23.60
C TRP A 596 15.70 6.66 -24.71
N PHE A 597 16.82 7.32 -24.98
CA PHE A 597 17.69 6.98 -26.10
C PHE A 597 19.15 6.87 -25.66
N GLY A 598 19.72 5.70 -25.87
CA GLY A 598 21.12 5.46 -25.58
C GLY A 598 21.49 5.57 -24.11
N MET A 599 22.59 6.24 -23.82
CA MET A 599 23.08 6.42 -22.46
C MET A 599 22.17 7.36 -21.66
N THR A 600 21.83 6.97 -20.44
CA THR A 600 21.08 7.78 -19.48
C THR A 600 21.72 7.69 -18.09
N PRO A 601 21.80 8.77 -17.30
CA PRO A 601 22.39 8.73 -15.95
C PRO A 601 21.54 7.89 -15.00
N HIS A 602 20.22 7.89 -15.17
CA HIS A 602 19.29 7.09 -14.37
C HIS A 602 19.57 5.59 -14.52
N VAL A 603 19.44 5.04 -15.73
CA VAL A 603 19.70 3.61 -15.99
C VAL A 603 21.16 3.26 -15.73
N GLY A 604 22.10 4.06 -16.27
CA GLY A 604 23.53 3.82 -16.10
C GLY A 604 24.00 3.86 -14.65
N GLY A 605 23.48 4.80 -13.85
CA GLY A 605 23.79 4.91 -12.43
C GLY A 605 23.33 3.69 -11.63
N ILE A 606 22.13 3.18 -11.92
CA ILE A 606 21.60 1.97 -11.28
C ILE A 606 22.39 0.72 -11.69
N HIS A 607 22.80 0.63 -12.97
CA HIS A 607 23.67 -0.48 -13.41
C HIS A 607 25.03 -0.44 -12.76
N LEU A 608 25.66 0.73 -12.59
CA LEU A 608 26.92 0.83 -11.86
C LEU A 608 26.76 0.45 -10.38
N ALA A 609 25.65 0.79 -9.76
CA ALA A 609 25.31 0.34 -8.41
C ALA A 609 25.13 -1.18 -8.35
N MET A 610 24.43 -1.78 -9.33
CA MET A 610 24.31 -3.23 -9.50
C MET A 610 25.68 -3.92 -9.55
N PHE A 611 26.63 -3.40 -10.36
CA PHE A 611 27.97 -3.98 -10.46
C PHE A 611 28.72 -3.91 -9.13
N ARG A 612 28.58 -2.85 -8.33
CA ARG A 612 29.18 -2.78 -6.99
C ARG A 612 28.62 -3.83 -6.04
N MET A 613 27.31 -4.05 -6.06
CA MET A 613 26.70 -5.12 -5.24
C MET A 613 27.15 -6.50 -5.72
N ALA A 614 27.20 -6.72 -7.03
CA ALA A 614 27.68 -7.96 -7.64
C ALA A 614 29.14 -8.23 -7.31
N GLU A 615 30.01 -7.20 -7.34
CA GLU A 615 31.41 -7.30 -6.91
C GLU A 615 31.50 -7.76 -5.45
N ARG A 616 30.74 -7.12 -4.54
CA ARG A 616 30.71 -7.49 -3.11
C ARG A 616 30.34 -8.95 -2.91
N MET A 617 29.33 -9.42 -3.62
CA MET A 617 28.90 -10.82 -3.56
C MET A 617 29.93 -11.77 -4.15
N ALA A 618 30.54 -11.42 -5.28
CA ALA A 618 31.58 -12.22 -5.94
C ALA A 618 32.83 -12.36 -5.04
N VAL A 619 33.26 -11.29 -4.41
CA VAL A 619 34.35 -11.33 -3.41
C VAL A 619 33.99 -12.26 -2.26
N LYS A 620 32.77 -12.19 -1.73
CA LYS A 620 32.32 -13.07 -0.63
C LYS A 620 32.27 -14.54 -1.04
N MET A 621 31.96 -14.81 -2.32
CA MET A 621 31.91 -16.15 -2.90
C MET A 621 33.27 -16.65 -3.43
N ASN A 622 34.35 -15.88 -3.30
CA ASN A 622 35.69 -16.14 -3.86
C ASN A 622 35.69 -16.28 -5.40
N ASP A 623 34.73 -15.67 -6.10
CA ASP A 623 34.71 -15.60 -7.56
C ASP A 623 35.52 -14.38 -8.04
N THR A 624 36.85 -14.54 -8.02
CA THR A 624 37.82 -13.44 -8.30
C THR A 624 37.70 -12.93 -9.73
N GLU A 625 37.39 -13.80 -10.67
CA GLU A 625 37.21 -13.44 -12.09
C GLU A 625 36.02 -12.50 -12.27
N PHE A 626 34.86 -12.88 -11.76
CA PHE A 626 33.65 -12.06 -11.86
C PHE A 626 33.76 -10.76 -11.04
N ALA A 627 34.39 -10.81 -9.88
CA ALA A 627 34.70 -9.60 -9.11
C ALA A 627 35.57 -8.61 -9.90
N SER A 628 36.59 -9.13 -10.60
CA SER A 628 37.44 -8.30 -11.47
C SER A 628 36.67 -7.71 -12.65
N GLN A 629 35.79 -8.50 -13.26
CA GLN A 629 34.92 -8.04 -14.34
C GLN A 629 33.97 -6.92 -13.89
N CYS A 630 33.34 -7.08 -12.73
CA CYS A 630 32.48 -6.03 -12.14
C CYS A 630 33.26 -4.73 -11.90
N ARG A 631 34.48 -4.80 -11.35
CA ARG A 631 35.34 -3.62 -11.16
C ARG A 631 35.65 -2.91 -12.47
N GLN A 632 35.97 -3.67 -13.51
CA GLN A 632 36.23 -3.12 -14.83
C GLN A 632 35.00 -2.37 -15.39
N TRP A 633 33.81 -2.97 -15.27
CA TRP A 633 32.54 -2.31 -15.69
C TRP A 633 32.26 -1.04 -14.90
N ILE A 634 32.49 -1.04 -13.58
CA ILE A 634 32.34 0.15 -12.74
C ILE A 634 33.31 1.27 -13.20
N GLU A 635 34.59 0.93 -13.34
CA GLU A 635 35.62 1.92 -13.67
C GLU A 635 35.38 2.53 -15.06
N THR A 636 35.17 1.69 -16.05
CA THR A 636 35.01 2.15 -17.45
C THR A 636 33.66 2.82 -17.66
N GLY A 637 32.57 2.26 -17.11
CA GLY A 637 31.23 2.84 -17.20
C GLY A 637 31.14 4.19 -16.49
N SER A 638 31.71 4.34 -15.31
CA SER A 638 31.74 5.63 -14.61
C SER A 638 32.51 6.69 -15.40
N LYS A 639 33.69 6.36 -15.95
CA LYS A 639 34.45 7.29 -16.80
C LYS A 639 33.65 7.77 -18.02
N ILE A 640 32.94 6.83 -18.66
CA ILE A 640 32.15 7.15 -19.86
C ILE A 640 30.94 8.01 -19.51
N MET A 641 30.22 7.68 -18.42
CA MET A 641 29.08 8.46 -17.92
C MET A 641 29.50 9.91 -17.67
N GLU A 642 30.60 10.08 -16.94
CA GLU A 642 31.13 11.40 -16.61
C GLU A 642 31.63 12.20 -17.84
N ALA A 643 32.19 11.52 -18.83
CA ALA A 643 32.69 12.16 -20.04
C ALA A 643 31.59 12.47 -21.07
N LYS A 644 30.52 11.68 -21.12
CA LYS A 644 29.51 11.76 -22.18
C LYS A 644 28.19 12.41 -21.76
N LEU A 645 27.85 12.31 -20.46
CA LEU A 645 26.57 12.83 -19.96
C LEU A 645 26.68 14.11 -19.13
N TRP A 646 27.84 14.42 -18.55
CA TRP A 646 28.03 15.65 -17.78
C TRP A 646 28.01 16.91 -18.65
N ASN A 647 27.14 17.89 -18.33
CA ASN A 647 26.99 19.12 -19.10
C ASN A 647 27.52 20.40 -18.37
N GLY A 648 28.13 20.22 -17.18
CA GLY A 648 28.61 21.30 -16.33
C GLY A 648 27.73 21.63 -15.12
N ASN A 649 26.44 21.36 -15.18
CA ASN A 649 25.49 21.64 -14.09
C ASN A 649 24.71 20.40 -13.62
N SER A 650 24.48 19.45 -14.51
CA SER A 650 23.76 18.20 -14.27
C SER A 650 24.17 17.18 -15.34
N TYR A 651 23.60 15.99 -15.29
CA TYR A 651 23.77 15.03 -16.38
C TYR A 651 22.67 15.22 -17.43
N LEU A 652 23.00 14.99 -18.69
CA LEU A 652 22.02 14.94 -19.78
C LEU A 652 20.96 13.88 -19.46
N CYS A 653 19.70 14.17 -19.76
CA CYS A 653 18.62 13.20 -19.58
C CYS A 653 18.93 11.91 -20.36
N TYR A 654 19.39 12.06 -21.61
CA TYR A 654 19.92 10.95 -22.41
C TYR A 654 20.83 11.44 -23.53
N SER A 655 21.65 10.52 -24.09
CA SER A 655 22.48 10.76 -25.27
C SER A 655 22.66 9.50 -26.11
N GLU A 656 22.27 9.56 -27.41
CA GLU A 656 22.47 8.52 -28.42
C GLU A 656 23.05 9.16 -29.70
N PRO A 657 24.40 9.29 -29.77
CA PRO A 657 25.05 9.97 -30.89
C PRO A 657 24.83 9.29 -32.26
N ALA A 658 24.66 7.95 -32.27
CA ALA A 658 24.49 7.20 -33.51
C ALA A 658 23.24 7.62 -34.30
N ILE A 659 22.25 8.14 -33.67
CA ILE A 659 21.00 8.62 -34.30
C ILE A 659 20.75 10.10 -34.00
N ASN A 660 21.76 10.82 -33.55
CA ASN A 660 21.69 12.24 -33.23
C ASN A 660 20.54 12.59 -32.24
N LYS A 661 20.34 11.73 -31.23
CA LYS A 661 19.37 11.98 -30.15
C LYS A 661 20.09 12.40 -28.88
N ARG A 662 19.67 13.53 -28.33
CA ARG A 662 20.19 14.09 -27.09
C ARG A 662 19.11 14.92 -26.41
N SER A 663 19.07 14.87 -25.07
CA SER A 663 18.20 15.72 -24.27
C SER A 663 18.99 16.35 -23.12
N ASP A 664 18.90 17.68 -23.03
CA ASP A 664 19.46 18.50 -21.93
C ASP A 664 18.41 18.87 -20.88
N LEU A 665 17.23 18.25 -20.93
CA LEU A 665 16.26 18.36 -19.87
C LEU A 665 16.87 17.89 -18.54
N VAL A 666 16.55 18.61 -17.47
CA VAL A 666 16.94 18.21 -16.14
C VAL A 666 15.92 17.18 -15.64
N PHE A 667 16.31 15.92 -15.59
CA PHE A 667 15.54 14.85 -14.99
C PHE A 667 15.77 14.85 -13.47
N ALA A 668 14.71 14.92 -12.67
CA ALA A 668 14.84 15.08 -11.23
C ALA A 668 15.51 13.89 -10.53
N PHE A 669 15.36 12.68 -11.10
CA PHE A 669 15.78 11.42 -10.46
C PHE A 669 17.00 10.80 -11.15
N GLN A 670 17.86 11.63 -11.70
CA GLN A 670 19.07 11.19 -12.40
C GLN A 670 20.15 10.60 -11.49
N LEU A 671 20.01 10.75 -10.16
CA LEU A 671 20.97 10.28 -9.16
C LEU A 671 20.51 9.03 -8.38
N ASP A 672 19.58 8.24 -8.90
CA ASP A 672 19.05 7.06 -8.20
C ASP A 672 20.14 6.02 -7.89
N GLY A 673 21.16 5.88 -8.75
CA GLY A 673 22.32 5.06 -8.47
C GLY A 673 23.14 5.54 -7.26
N GLU A 674 23.14 6.83 -6.94
CA GLU A 674 23.79 7.37 -5.74
C GLU A 674 23.00 6.99 -4.48
N TRP A 675 21.67 7.15 -4.49
CA TRP A 675 20.82 6.67 -3.41
C TRP A 675 21.02 5.17 -3.16
N MET A 676 21.00 4.38 -4.24
CA MET A 676 21.10 2.93 -4.17
C MET A 676 22.42 2.50 -3.53
N THR A 677 23.54 3.12 -3.91
CA THR A 677 24.84 2.78 -3.32
C THR A 677 24.95 3.22 -1.86
N ARG A 678 24.51 4.42 -1.52
CA ARG A 678 24.55 4.93 -0.15
C ARG A 678 23.72 4.10 0.79
N TYR A 679 22.49 3.81 0.40
CA TYR A 679 21.59 2.98 1.18
C TYR A 679 22.12 1.55 1.39
N HIS A 680 22.81 0.99 0.39
CA HIS A 680 23.43 -0.34 0.46
C HIS A 680 24.85 -0.35 1.06
N GLY A 681 25.31 0.76 1.61
CA GLY A 681 26.66 0.84 2.26
C GLY A 681 27.82 0.67 1.28
N LEU A 682 27.67 1.18 0.06
CA LEU A 682 28.64 1.07 -1.03
C LEU A 682 29.18 2.44 -1.44
N PRO A 683 30.38 2.50 -2.04
CA PRO A 683 30.87 3.74 -2.64
C PRO A 683 29.95 4.24 -3.75
N GLY A 684 29.73 5.56 -3.84
CA GLY A 684 28.94 6.19 -4.89
C GLY A 684 29.42 5.86 -6.30
N VAL A 685 28.57 6.09 -7.29
CA VAL A 685 28.85 5.81 -8.72
C VAL A 685 29.04 7.07 -9.54
N PHE A 686 28.66 8.23 -9.03
CA PHE A 686 28.89 9.53 -9.65
C PHE A 686 30.12 10.21 -9.05
N GLN A 687 30.72 11.17 -9.78
CA GLN A 687 31.82 11.99 -9.24
C GLN A 687 31.33 12.82 -8.06
N LYS A 688 32.06 12.72 -6.94
CA LYS A 688 31.68 13.29 -5.66
C LYS A 688 31.45 14.80 -5.69
N ASP A 689 32.19 15.53 -6.49
CA ASP A 689 32.06 16.98 -6.67
C ASP A 689 30.88 17.38 -7.57
N ARG A 690 30.38 16.48 -8.43
CA ARG A 690 29.26 16.70 -9.33
C ARG A 690 27.89 16.43 -8.69
N VAL A 691 27.82 15.55 -7.72
CA VAL A 691 26.57 15.24 -7.01
C VAL A 691 25.95 16.48 -6.37
N PRO A 692 26.65 17.31 -5.57
CA PRO A 692 26.07 18.53 -5.01
C PRO A 692 25.64 19.55 -6.07
N VAL A 693 26.35 19.66 -7.17
CA VAL A 693 26.02 20.55 -8.29
C VAL A 693 24.74 20.10 -8.95
N THR A 694 24.60 18.81 -9.21
CA THR A 694 23.38 18.20 -9.78
C THR A 694 22.18 18.41 -8.84
N LEU A 695 22.33 18.14 -7.55
CA LEU A 695 21.28 18.36 -6.55
C LEU A 695 20.87 19.84 -6.50
N LYS A 696 21.81 20.78 -6.58
CA LYS A 696 21.51 22.21 -6.66
C LYS A 696 20.74 22.58 -7.93
N THR A 697 21.07 21.94 -9.05
CA THR A 697 20.33 22.13 -10.31
C THR A 697 18.90 21.61 -10.19
N ILE A 698 18.69 20.42 -9.63
CA ILE A 698 17.35 19.85 -9.38
C ILE A 698 16.54 20.77 -8.45
N GLU A 699 17.14 21.28 -7.38
CA GLU A 699 16.48 22.23 -6.48
C GLU A 699 15.99 23.47 -7.23
N THR A 700 16.85 24.09 -8.03
CA THR A 700 16.57 25.37 -8.70
C THR A 700 15.75 25.23 -10.00
N ARG A 701 15.58 24.02 -10.51
CA ARG A 701 14.81 23.73 -11.74
C ARG A 701 13.55 22.96 -11.45
N ASN A 702 13.66 21.69 -11.02
CA ASN A 702 12.53 20.78 -10.85
C ASN A 702 11.69 21.09 -9.60
N MET A 703 12.35 21.32 -8.45
CA MET A 703 11.62 21.69 -7.22
C MET A 703 11.03 23.09 -7.27
N ALA A 704 11.69 24.03 -7.96
CA ALA A 704 11.20 25.40 -8.10
C ALA A 704 9.89 25.49 -8.91
N LEU A 705 9.57 24.49 -9.74
CA LEU A 705 8.31 24.42 -10.49
C LEU A 705 7.13 23.95 -9.62
N ASN A 706 7.40 23.29 -8.51
CA ASN A 706 6.38 22.59 -7.75
C ASN A 706 6.27 23.11 -6.31
N LYS A 707 5.03 23.27 -5.86
CA LYS A 707 4.73 23.49 -4.45
C LYS A 707 4.90 22.21 -3.62
N TYR A 708 4.56 21.06 -4.22
CA TYR A 708 4.54 19.74 -3.59
C TYR A 708 5.43 18.78 -4.37
N GLY A 709 6.67 18.59 -3.96
CA GLY A 709 7.59 17.69 -4.65
C GLY A 709 8.50 18.36 -5.69
N ALA A 710 8.96 17.60 -6.68
CA ALA A 710 9.81 18.05 -7.77
C ALA A 710 9.26 17.55 -9.10
N ALA A 711 9.10 18.40 -10.10
CA ALA A 711 8.65 17.99 -11.43
C ALA A 711 9.63 16.97 -12.04
N ASN A 712 9.11 15.90 -12.68
CA ASN A 712 9.95 14.88 -13.30
C ASN A 712 10.99 15.51 -14.23
N PHE A 713 10.58 16.50 -15.05
CA PHE A 713 11.44 17.18 -16.01
C PHE A 713 11.33 18.69 -15.90
N ALA A 714 12.44 19.37 -16.14
CA ALA A 714 12.52 20.82 -16.28
C ALA A 714 13.45 21.18 -17.43
N HIS A 715 13.23 22.31 -18.11
CA HIS A 715 14.22 22.87 -19.00
C HIS A 715 15.46 23.34 -18.23
N SER A 716 16.60 23.41 -18.88
CA SER A 716 17.86 23.87 -18.28
C SER A 716 17.78 25.32 -17.78
N ASP A 717 16.87 26.15 -18.31
CA ASP A 717 16.58 27.50 -17.86
C ASP A 717 15.52 27.56 -16.73
N GLY A 718 14.97 26.42 -16.30
CA GLY A 718 14.00 26.30 -15.22
C GLY A 718 12.55 26.42 -15.67
N LYS A 719 12.25 26.47 -16.96
CA LYS A 719 10.88 26.47 -17.46
C LYS A 719 10.24 25.08 -17.37
N PRO A 720 8.90 25.00 -17.25
CA PRO A 720 8.18 23.73 -17.30
C PRO A 720 8.27 23.09 -18.69
N VAL A 721 8.26 21.75 -18.72
CA VAL A 721 8.29 20.95 -19.96
C VAL A 721 6.89 20.48 -20.30
N GLU A 722 6.36 20.95 -21.42
CA GLU A 722 5.03 20.57 -21.89
C GLU A 722 5.04 19.23 -22.65
N GLY A 723 3.92 18.52 -22.62
CA GLY A 723 3.71 17.30 -23.40
C GLY A 723 4.49 16.07 -22.95
N VAL A 724 5.09 16.10 -21.76
CA VAL A 724 5.74 14.93 -21.16
C VAL A 724 4.72 13.96 -20.57
N ALA A 725 5.07 12.69 -20.51
CA ALA A 725 4.25 11.71 -19.83
C ALA A 725 4.05 12.10 -18.34
N TYR A 726 2.87 11.80 -17.83
CA TYR A 726 2.45 12.10 -16.45
C TYR A 726 2.34 13.60 -16.12
N GLY A 727 2.35 14.48 -17.12
CA GLY A 727 2.06 15.91 -16.98
C GLY A 727 3.24 16.79 -16.62
N THR A 728 3.11 18.07 -16.94
CA THR A 728 4.14 19.11 -16.81
C THR A 728 4.71 19.25 -15.39
N TYR A 729 3.87 19.14 -14.38
CA TYR A 729 4.22 19.24 -12.96
C TYR A 729 4.19 17.91 -12.24
N GLY A 730 4.00 16.80 -12.97
CA GLY A 730 3.90 15.46 -12.41
C GLY A 730 5.21 14.98 -11.79
N TYR A 731 5.08 14.20 -10.70
CA TYR A 731 6.19 13.46 -10.13
C TYR A 731 5.72 12.07 -9.63
N PHE A 732 6.66 11.13 -9.58
CA PHE A 732 6.44 9.83 -8.97
C PHE A 732 6.74 9.91 -7.47
N VAL A 733 5.81 9.42 -6.64
CA VAL A 733 5.94 9.43 -5.19
C VAL A 733 7.16 8.67 -4.69
N PRO A 734 7.45 7.42 -5.16
CA PRO A 734 8.65 6.69 -4.72
C PRO A 734 9.94 7.41 -5.07
N GLU A 735 9.99 8.06 -6.23
CA GLU A 735 11.15 8.82 -6.66
C GLU A 735 11.40 10.06 -5.78
N ILE A 736 10.35 10.71 -5.28
CA ILE A 736 10.50 11.79 -4.29
C ILE A 736 11.13 11.26 -3.00
N CYS A 737 10.78 10.05 -2.57
CA CYS A 737 11.40 9.44 -1.39
C CYS A 737 12.90 9.19 -1.62
N MET A 738 13.29 8.65 -2.79
CA MET A 738 14.70 8.44 -3.14
C MET A 738 15.47 9.76 -3.23
N LEU A 739 14.91 10.75 -3.93
CA LEU A 739 15.55 12.06 -4.05
C LEU A 739 15.70 12.73 -2.68
N SER A 740 14.70 12.63 -1.81
CA SER A 740 14.78 13.13 -0.44
C SER A 740 15.91 12.46 0.34
N ALA A 741 16.01 11.12 0.27
CA ALA A 741 17.09 10.38 0.89
C ALA A 741 18.47 10.75 0.28
N THR A 742 18.54 10.98 -1.04
CA THR A 742 19.78 11.43 -1.70
C THR A 742 20.24 12.79 -1.17
N TYR A 743 19.33 13.75 -1.01
CA TYR A 743 19.65 15.03 -0.37
C TYR A 743 20.17 14.83 1.05
N ILE A 744 19.51 14.00 1.85
CA ILE A 744 19.88 13.74 3.26
C ILE A 744 21.28 13.11 3.35
N TYR A 745 21.56 12.05 2.59
CA TYR A 745 22.88 11.39 2.54
C TYR A 745 24.00 12.31 2.04
N ASN A 746 23.67 13.39 1.34
CA ASN A 746 24.64 14.41 0.89
C ASN A 746 24.65 15.66 1.79
N GLY A 747 24.20 15.55 3.05
CA GLY A 747 24.29 16.60 4.07
C GLY A 747 23.25 17.71 3.92
N GLN A 748 22.26 17.57 3.04
CA GLN A 748 21.21 18.56 2.79
C GLN A 748 19.88 18.12 3.44
N ARG A 749 19.94 17.78 4.73
CA ARG A 749 18.84 17.22 5.52
C ARG A 749 17.56 18.03 5.41
N ASP A 750 17.64 19.36 5.63
CA ASP A 750 16.43 20.22 5.65
C ASP A 750 15.77 20.29 4.28
N LEU A 751 16.55 20.27 3.21
CA LEU A 751 16.03 20.27 1.85
C LEU A 751 15.31 18.93 1.53
N GLY A 752 15.93 17.82 1.88
CA GLY A 752 15.31 16.50 1.73
C GLY A 752 14.00 16.39 2.52
N LEU A 753 13.99 16.84 3.77
CA LEU A 753 12.78 16.85 4.60
C LEU A 753 11.70 17.81 4.07
N ARG A 754 12.07 18.97 3.53
CA ARG A 754 11.12 19.90 2.90
C ARG A 754 10.46 19.27 1.67
N LEU A 755 11.25 18.63 0.82
CA LEU A 755 10.75 17.92 -0.36
C LEU A 755 9.76 16.81 0.01
N LEU A 756 10.14 15.95 0.95
CA LEU A 756 9.32 14.86 1.44
C LEU A 756 8.02 15.36 2.10
N ARG A 757 8.13 16.39 2.96
CA ARG A 757 6.97 16.99 3.63
C ARG A 757 5.94 17.51 2.62
N GLY A 758 6.37 18.21 1.58
CA GLY A 758 5.47 18.68 0.54
C GLY A 758 4.68 17.55 -0.13
N CYS A 759 5.36 16.44 -0.46
CA CYS A 759 4.71 15.27 -1.02
C CYS A 759 3.68 14.65 -0.05
N MET A 760 4.05 14.44 1.22
CA MET A 760 3.15 13.85 2.22
C MET A 760 1.98 14.79 2.55
N GLU A 761 2.22 16.11 2.59
CA GLU A 761 1.18 17.11 2.81
C GLU A 761 0.14 17.11 1.68
N ALA A 762 0.59 17.02 0.42
CA ALA A 762 -0.30 16.89 -0.71
C ALA A 762 -1.21 15.66 -0.58
N MET A 763 -0.65 14.53 -0.18
CA MET A 763 -1.39 13.27 -0.07
C MET A 763 -2.30 13.26 1.18
N ALA A 764 -1.75 13.36 2.37
CA ALA A 764 -2.51 13.12 3.59
C ALA A 764 -3.37 14.33 3.99
N VAL A 765 -2.80 15.54 3.97
CA VAL A 765 -3.49 16.73 4.49
C VAL A 765 -4.42 17.35 3.45
N LYS A 766 -3.90 17.58 2.25
CA LYS A 766 -4.66 18.34 1.25
C LYS A 766 -5.76 17.52 0.58
N HIS A 767 -5.45 16.31 0.16
CA HIS A 767 -6.35 15.47 -0.64
C HIS A 767 -6.80 14.17 0.04
N GLY A 768 -6.46 13.92 1.30
CA GLY A 768 -6.92 12.74 2.04
C GLY A 768 -6.52 11.39 1.44
N ASN A 769 -5.47 11.37 0.62
CA ASN A 769 -5.00 10.18 -0.09
C ASN A 769 -4.10 9.26 0.77
N GLN A 770 -4.18 9.36 2.10
CA GLN A 770 -3.29 8.60 2.99
C GLN A 770 -3.39 7.10 2.78
N TRP A 771 -4.59 6.59 2.50
CA TRP A 771 -4.85 5.16 2.24
C TRP A 771 -5.16 4.86 0.77
N VAL A 772 -4.93 5.82 -0.12
CA VAL A 772 -5.00 5.64 -1.58
C VAL A 772 -3.63 5.40 -2.17
N GLN A 773 -2.60 6.06 -1.66
CA GLN A 773 -1.21 5.95 -2.11
C GLN A 773 -1.06 6.02 -3.63
N PRO A 774 -1.22 7.22 -4.21
CA PRO A 774 -1.06 7.41 -5.64
C PRO A 774 0.37 7.12 -6.10
N ASN A 775 0.52 6.68 -7.34
CA ASN A 775 1.84 6.55 -7.97
C ASN A 775 2.36 7.92 -8.42
N VAL A 776 1.49 8.70 -9.09
CA VAL A 776 1.86 10.01 -9.66
C VAL A 776 0.95 11.10 -9.12
N VAL A 777 1.58 12.21 -8.74
CA VAL A 777 0.92 13.40 -8.18
C VAL A 777 1.34 14.64 -8.97
N SER A 778 0.45 15.62 -9.13
CA SER A 778 0.74 16.94 -9.69
C SER A 778 1.38 17.82 -8.63
N GLY A 779 2.59 18.28 -8.88
CA GLY A 779 3.34 19.04 -7.87
C GLY A 779 2.89 20.46 -7.63
N ASP A 780 2.12 21.05 -8.52
CA ASP A 780 1.55 22.38 -8.38
C ASP A 780 0.27 22.36 -7.51
N THR A 781 -0.61 21.39 -7.74
CA THR A 781 -1.91 21.25 -7.07
C THR A 781 -1.93 20.21 -5.96
N GLY A 782 -1.03 19.25 -5.97
CA GLY A 782 -1.05 18.09 -5.08
C GLY A 782 -2.07 17.01 -5.48
N THR A 783 -2.79 17.19 -6.59
CA THR A 783 -3.82 16.24 -7.03
C THR A 783 -3.22 14.96 -7.58
N ARG A 784 -3.91 13.84 -7.36
CA ARG A 784 -3.56 12.55 -7.96
C ARG A 784 -3.71 12.61 -9.49
N ILE A 785 -2.66 12.27 -10.21
CA ILE A 785 -2.68 12.10 -11.67
C ILE A 785 -2.95 10.64 -12.02
N TYR A 786 -2.26 9.71 -11.36
CA TYR A 786 -2.32 8.29 -11.67
C TYR A 786 -2.06 7.43 -10.43
N GLY A 787 -2.72 6.30 -10.40
CA GLY A 787 -2.47 5.23 -9.45
C GLY A 787 -3.24 5.33 -8.15
N SER A 788 -3.54 4.17 -7.60
CA SER A 788 -4.07 3.98 -6.25
C SER A 788 -3.57 2.66 -5.69
N ASP A 789 -3.28 2.65 -4.39
CA ASP A 789 -2.75 1.50 -3.66
C ASP A 789 -1.41 0.98 -4.21
N TYR A 790 -0.56 1.87 -4.70
CA TYR A 790 0.76 1.51 -5.25
C TYR A 790 1.75 1.19 -4.13
N TYR A 791 2.06 -0.10 -3.98
CA TYR A 791 2.93 -0.57 -2.88
C TYR A 791 4.38 -0.08 -2.98
N GLN A 792 4.84 0.36 -4.15
CA GLN A 792 6.18 0.94 -4.30
C GLN A 792 6.43 2.17 -3.40
N ASN A 793 5.36 2.86 -2.96
CA ASN A 793 5.49 3.97 -2.01
C ASN A 793 6.04 3.53 -0.64
N MET A 794 6.07 2.24 -0.36
CA MET A 794 6.70 1.70 0.85
C MET A 794 8.22 1.90 0.91
N ILE A 795 8.85 2.38 -0.17
CA ILE A 795 10.24 2.88 -0.16
C ILE A 795 10.45 3.96 0.92
N LEU A 796 9.38 4.61 1.36
CA LEU A 796 9.40 5.56 2.48
C LEU A 796 10.16 5.00 3.70
N TRP A 797 10.14 3.68 3.90
CA TRP A 797 10.88 3.02 4.98
C TRP A 797 12.42 3.06 4.82
N SER A 798 12.95 3.60 3.71
CA SER A 798 14.38 3.90 3.60
C SER A 798 14.79 5.22 4.28
N LEU A 799 13.83 6.12 4.53
CA LEU A 799 14.11 7.46 5.06
C LEU A 799 14.64 7.45 6.51
N PRO A 800 14.15 6.62 7.44
CA PRO A 800 14.73 6.53 8.78
C PRO A 800 16.23 6.21 8.77
N ALA A 801 16.67 5.32 7.88
CA ALA A 801 18.10 5.01 7.70
C ALA A 801 18.89 6.23 7.22
N ALA A 802 18.39 6.93 6.20
CA ALA A 802 19.03 8.14 5.70
C ALA A 802 19.13 9.24 6.77
N LEU A 803 18.06 9.47 7.54
CA LEU A 803 18.02 10.47 8.61
C LEU A 803 18.96 10.15 9.77
N ALA A 804 19.22 8.86 10.00
CA ALA A 804 20.20 8.39 10.98
C ALA A 804 21.62 8.23 10.41
N GLU A 805 21.85 8.61 9.13
CA GLU A 805 23.12 8.42 8.40
C GLU A 805 23.60 6.97 8.38
N GLN A 806 22.64 6.03 8.33
CA GLN A 806 22.87 4.59 8.36
C GLN A 806 22.71 3.96 6.97
N ASP A 807 23.45 2.88 6.76
CA ASP A 807 23.17 1.94 5.67
C ASP A 807 22.22 0.81 6.12
N LEU A 808 21.89 -0.09 5.20
CA LEU A 808 20.99 -1.22 5.45
C LEU A 808 21.43 -2.11 6.61
N SER A 809 22.72 -2.42 6.71
CA SER A 809 23.24 -3.30 7.76
C SER A 809 23.05 -2.71 9.14
N GLN A 810 23.25 -1.40 9.25
CA GLN A 810 23.04 -0.64 10.48
C GLN A 810 21.55 -0.46 10.79
N ALA A 811 20.74 -0.21 9.76
CA ALA A 811 19.29 -0.06 9.91
C ALA A 811 18.60 -1.35 10.41
N CYS A 812 19.19 -2.53 10.12
CA CYS A 812 18.70 -3.83 10.58
C CYS A 812 19.43 -4.36 11.84
N ALA A 813 20.42 -3.63 12.35
CA ALA A 813 21.20 -4.06 13.50
C ALA A 813 20.39 -4.05 14.81
N ALA A 814 20.86 -4.81 15.79
CA ALA A 814 20.27 -4.81 17.13
C ALA A 814 20.26 -3.39 17.74
N GLY A 815 19.11 -2.96 18.28
CA GLY A 815 18.90 -1.64 18.85
C GLY A 815 18.49 -0.57 17.84
N SER A 816 18.49 -0.87 16.54
CA SER A 816 17.95 0.03 15.51
C SER A 816 16.44 0.28 15.68
N LEU A 817 15.89 1.23 14.93
CA LEU A 817 14.45 1.48 14.92
C LEU A 817 13.66 0.22 14.52
N VAL A 818 14.13 -0.49 13.49
CA VAL A 818 13.51 -1.74 13.00
C VAL A 818 13.51 -2.80 14.10
N ASP A 819 14.63 -3.04 14.76
CA ASP A 819 14.74 -4.02 15.85
C ASP A 819 13.85 -3.66 17.04
N ARG A 820 13.75 -2.37 17.40
CA ARG A 820 12.89 -1.90 18.49
C ARG A 820 11.40 -2.12 18.18
N ILE A 821 10.97 -1.87 16.95
CA ILE A 821 9.60 -2.10 16.48
C ILE A 821 9.28 -3.60 16.57
N ILE A 822 10.14 -4.46 16.05
CA ILE A 822 9.96 -5.93 16.10
C ILE A 822 9.88 -6.41 17.55
N LYS A 823 10.76 -5.94 18.41
CA LYS A 823 10.76 -6.34 19.83
C LYS A 823 9.50 -5.89 20.57
N ALA A 824 9.02 -4.70 20.31
CA ALA A 824 7.80 -4.18 20.91
C ALA A 824 6.55 -4.97 20.46
N GLY A 825 6.50 -5.41 19.20
CA GLY A 825 5.43 -6.26 18.66
C GLY A 825 5.44 -7.71 19.20
N LYS A 826 6.55 -8.20 19.74
CA LYS A 826 6.59 -9.55 20.32
C LYS A 826 5.76 -9.59 21.62
N ALA A 827 5.05 -10.71 21.81
CA ALA A 827 4.39 -10.94 23.10
C ALA A 827 5.46 -10.89 24.23
N PRO A 828 5.16 -10.28 25.40
CA PRO A 828 6.04 -10.44 26.53
C PRO A 828 6.24 -11.94 26.74
N SER A 829 7.50 -12.39 26.84
CA SER A 829 7.79 -13.75 27.27
C SER A 829 7.03 -13.96 28.56
N VAL A 830 6.19 -14.99 28.63
CA VAL A 830 5.59 -15.42 29.89
C VAL A 830 6.78 -15.77 30.78
N ALA A 831 7.10 -14.87 31.71
CA ALA A 831 8.15 -15.08 32.69
C ALA A 831 7.75 -16.18 33.68
#